data_e0cb1d8f5f1cece4380ebf60d66a64dd
#
_entry.id   e0cb1d8f5f1cece4380ebf60d66a64dd
#
_cell.length_a   1.000
_cell.length_b   1.000
_cell.length_c   1.000
_cell.angle_alpha   90.00
_cell.angle_beta   90.00
_cell.angle_gamma   90.00
#
_symmetry.space_group_name_H-M   'P 1'
#
loop_
_entity.id
_entity.type
_entity.pdbx_description
1 polymer ?
#
loop_
_entity_poly.entity_id
_entity_poly.type
_entity_poly.pdbx_seq_one_letter_code
_entity_poly.pdbx_strand_id
1 'polypeptide(L)'
;MKKLVLSTLLVLQAVFVFAQQNPALKGKVIDAKSQKPLQNVVAIIQSNNQSVLTDFEGNFVFQALPSGAQVLVIKSNGYNQQNLMLEPFTGETIDLGTIVLEEDITSEQQLSLVTITENDLGDDNSGSESTSGLLQATRDAYQQAAAFNWGQSRFRIRGLDNEYGVTMINGIVMNKLYDGRPQWSNWGGLNDATRNQEFTMGSAPSDYTFGSALGTQEINTRASFYRPGSRISMSGTNTNYSWRTMGTYASGMDKDGWAFVVSASRRWAQEGYFEGTDYAANSLFASVEKKINDKHSLNLTAMYAQNSRGKSSPNTQEVNDLMGIKYNSYWGWQDGKKRNSRDKDVEEPLVMLSHYWKLSDKTTLNTNVAFQTGTIGNSRLDYQLGNNPDPTYYKNLPSYFSNLGGYTEGQLTQIGDTFRANSQIDWNAMYIANQNSAFAGRSVYVLYEDRTDDNLLNANSIINSSLSDNIVLNAGVNVRKLRSHNHQNLLDLMGGQYFLDIDPFYSGNASQSDLNNPNREIGENQSYGYNYLLHALTFDGFTQFKFTYDKVDFYLAQNFSRTEYQREGLYKNGIYADNSYGKGNSITFENFGFKGGLTYKLNGRNYFDFNGLYQTKAPSLRNTFSNARLNNVITPDLQSERVTSADASYILKTPKIKARLTGFYTKIQDATEISFFYGEGIGSDDGGDEDTFVSEIVSGIDKQNMGVELGLEYNITSTIKATAAASYGQYIFSDNARLKTNDDALAAAGNNSLTDFGTVYIKNYHQAGMPQTAASFGLEYRDPNFWWIGANVNYLANSYVDFANILRTDNFSIDSATGDNYAGATPETVRAILKQEKFDSFTLVNLTGGKSWRISKANRNTVGFFASVNNVFDIQYKTGGFEQSRKATFPDLQADQANGTPSFGSKYFYGYGRTFFVNFYINF
;
A
#
# COMPACT_ATOMS: atom_id res chain seq x y z
N MET A 1 25.96 66.45 -11.22
CA MET A 1 26.18 65.05 -11.64
C MET A 1 27.48 64.44 -11.10
N LYS A 2 28.67 65.10 -11.16
CA LYS A 2 29.93 64.52 -10.63
C LYS A 2 29.93 64.19 -9.13
N LYS A 3 29.22 64.99 -8.30
CA LYS A 3 29.17 64.79 -6.82
C LYS A 3 28.16 63.66 -6.45
N LEU A 4 27.17 63.43 -7.27
CA LEU A 4 26.19 62.35 -7.06
C LEU A 4 26.81 60.98 -7.40
N VAL A 5 27.62 60.91 -8.47
CA VAL A 5 28.31 59.68 -8.88
C VAL A 5 29.39 59.31 -7.88
N LEU A 6 30.08 60.32 -7.28
CA LEU A 6 31.12 60.06 -6.26
C LEU A 6 30.51 59.56 -4.95
N SER A 7 29.34 60.06 -4.55
CA SER A 7 28.63 59.58 -3.37
C SER A 7 28.03 58.20 -3.57
N THR A 8 27.55 57.88 -4.78
CA THR A 8 27.07 56.54 -5.09
C THR A 8 28.17 55.49 -5.15
N LEU A 9 29.35 55.87 -5.64
CA LEU A 9 30.52 55.00 -5.62
C LEU A 9 31.08 54.80 -4.18
N LEU A 10 31.04 55.80 -3.31
CA LEU A 10 31.42 55.67 -1.89
C LEU A 10 30.41 54.80 -1.10
N VAL A 11 29.13 54.88 -1.41
CA VAL A 11 28.10 54.01 -0.81
C VAL A 11 28.23 52.57 -1.32
N LEU A 12 28.56 52.39 -2.60
CA LEU A 12 28.86 51.03 -3.13
C LEU A 12 30.13 50.44 -2.51
N GLN A 13 31.19 51.24 -2.26
CA GLN A 13 32.37 50.73 -1.58
C GLN A 13 32.11 50.42 -0.11
N ALA A 14 31.23 51.17 0.57
CA ALA A 14 30.86 50.89 1.95
C ALA A 14 30.06 49.61 2.10
N VAL A 15 29.31 49.19 1.07
CA VAL A 15 28.58 47.92 1.04
C VAL A 15 29.53 46.72 0.83
N PHE A 16 30.66 46.90 0.19
CA PHE A 16 31.67 45.83 0.02
C PHE A 16 32.57 45.58 1.23
N VAL A 17 32.61 46.49 2.21
CA VAL A 17 33.46 46.33 3.40
C VAL A 17 32.76 45.51 4.51
N PHE A 18 31.46 45.22 4.40
CA PHE A 18 30.75 44.36 5.37
C PHE A 18 30.73 42.86 5.02
N ALA A 19 31.51 42.42 4.06
CA ALA A 19 31.39 41.08 3.50
C ALA A 19 32.56 40.11 3.82
N GLN A 20 33.30 40.31 4.91
CA GLN A 20 34.22 39.28 5.41
C GLN A 20 34.31 39.35 6.95
N GLN A 21 33.26 38.94 7.64
CA GLN A 21 33.43 38.46 8.99
C GLN A 21 33.97 37.04 8.93
N ASN A 22 35.15 36.80 9.51
CA ASN A 22 35.64 35.44 9.69
C ASN A 22 34.60 34.66 10.52
N PRO A 23 34.25 33.41 10.13
CA PRO A 23 33.31 32.62 10.87
C PRO A 23 33.80 32.38 12.30
N ALA A 24 32.90 32.38 13.29
CA ALA A 24 33.26 32.13 14.67
C ALA A 24 33.62 30.66 14.93
N LEU A 25 32.97 29.72 14.20
CA LEU A 25 33.22 28.28 14.30
C LEU A 25 33.03 27.61 12.94
N LYS A 26 33.95 26.72 12.59
CA LYS A 26 33.84 25.89 11.40
C LYS A 26 34.33 24.46 11.67
N GLY A 27 33.88 23.53 10.85
CA GLY A 27 34.30 22.14 10.91
C GLY A 27 33.80 21.36 9.71
N LYS A 28 34.31 20.15 9.54
CA LYS A 28 33.92 19.23 8.50
C LYS A 28 33.47 17.91 9.12
N VAL A 29 32.36 17.38 8.68
CA VAL A 29 31.83 16.09 9.17
C VAL A 29 31.99 15.02 8.11
N ILE A 30 32.58 13.88 8.49
CA ILE A 30 32.76 12.72 7.61
C ILE A 30 32.23 11.46 8.26
N ASP A 31 31.85 10.50 7.44
CA ASP A 31 31.54 9.15 7.87
C ASP A 31 32.79 8.40 8.29
N ALA A 32 32.72 7.77 9.44
CA ALA A 32 33.85 7.05 10.02
C ALA A 32 34.33 5.85 9.20
N LYS A 33 33.40 5.18 8.47
CA LYS A 33 33.67 3.97 7.70
C LYS A 33 34.12 4.28 6.27
N SER A 34 33.38 5.12 5.58
CA SER A 34 33.64 5.47 4.19
C SER A 34 34.63 6.62 4.01
N GLN A 35 34.90 7.38 5.09
CA GLN A 35 35.69 8.62 5.08
C GLN A 35 35.12 9.69 4.13
N LYS A 36 33.88 9.53 3.67
CA LYS A 36 33.19 10.48 2.80
C LYS A 36 32.55 11.61 3.60
N PRO A 37 32.46 12.81 3.04
CA PRO A 37 31.70 13.91 3.63
C PRO A 37 30.25 13.52 3.88
N LEU A 38 29.69 13.97 5.01
CA LEU A 38 28.29 13.79 5.36
C LEU A 38 27.54 15.09 5.16
N GLN A 39 26.63 15.11 4.21
CA GLN A 39 25.72 16.22 3.95
C GLN A 39 24.50 16.17 4.89
N ASN A 40 23.92 17.34 5.17
CA ASN A 40 22.71 17.50 6.01
C ASN A 40 22.89 17.00 7.46
N VAL A 41 24.09 16.94 7.96
CA VAL A 41 24.36 16.73 9.38
C VAL A 41 24.00 18.01 10.13
N VAL A 42 23.23 17.88 11.20
CA VAL A 42 22.84 19.01 12.03
C VAL A 42 23.91 19.29 13.06
N ALA A 43 24.51 20.45 13.02
CA ALA A 43 25.39 20.99 14.07
C ALA A 43 24.60 22.00 14.91
N ILE A 44 24.55 21.85 16.23
CA ILE A 44 23.71 22.64 17.14
C ILE A 44 24.56 23.18 18.29
N ILE A 45 24.50 24.47 18.54
CA ILE A 45 25.00 25.05 19.80
C ILE A 45 23.94 24.88 20.89
N GLN A 46 24.25 24.09 21.90
CA GLN A 46 23.26 23.63 22.88
C GLN A 46 22.66 24.79 23.72
N SER A 47 23.41 25.85 24.00
CA SER A 47 22.97 26.93 24.86
C SER A 47 21.87 27.80 24.26
N ASN A 48 21.94 28.08 22.97
CA ASN A 48 20.97 28.94 22.26
C ASN A 48 20.20 28.22 21.17
N ASN A 49 20.47 26.90 20.92
CA ASN A 49 19.94 26.07 19.88
C ASN A 49 20.09 26.62 18.45
N GLN A 50 21.06 27.47 18.24
CA GLN A 50 21.45 27.84 16.89
C GLN A 50 21.96 26.60 16.18
N SER A 51 21.43 26.30 14.98
CA SER A 51 21.82 25.14 14.22
C SER A 51 22.19 25.52 12.79
N VAL A 52 23.11 24.74 12.23
CA VAL A 52 23.49 24.77 10.82
C VAL A 52 23.53 23.36 10.27
N LEU A 53 23.37 23.21 8.96
CA LEU A 53 23.52 21.95 8.26
C LEU A 53 24.86 21.90 7.55
N THR A 54 25.45 20.71 7.47
CA THR A 54 26.63 20.50 6.64
C THR A 54 26.24 20.54 5.16
N ASP A 55 27.11 21.16 4.37
CA ASP A 55 27.02 21.18 2.91
C ASP A 55 27.39 19.82 2.29
N PHE A 56 27.39 19.73 0.96
CA PHE A 56 27.72 18.50 0.23
C PHE A 56 29.18 18.04 0.40
N GLU A 57 30.08 18.94 0.85
CA GLU A 57 31.45 18.61 1.22
C GLU A 57 31.61 18.29 2.72
N GLY A 58 30.49 18.27 3.44
CA GLY A 58 30.44 18.00 4.87
C GLY A 58 30.84 19.18 5.75
N ASN A 59 31.04 20.40 5.22
CA ASN A 59 31.44 21.53 5.99
C ASN A 59 30.24 22.22 6.65
N PHE A 60 30.44 22.75 7.84
CA PHE A 60 29.48 23.62 8.54
C PHE A 60 30.19 24.83 9.09
N VAL A 61 29.45 25.93 9.22
CA VAL A 61 29.98 27.22 9.67
C VAL A 61 28.95 27.95 10.54
N PHE A 62 29.39 28.43 11.72
CA PHE A 62 28.63 29.36 12.53
C PHE A 62 29.29 30.73 12.45
N GLN A 63 28.53 31.76 12.14
CA GLN A 63 29.03 33.13 12.01
C GLN A 63 29.24 33.80 13.37
N ALA A 64 28.53 33.37 14.41
CA ALA A 64 28.62 33.86 15.75
C ALA A 64 28.44 32.76 16.79
N LEU A 65 29.08 32.85 17.92
CA LEU A 65 28.92 32.00 19.08
C LEU A 65 28.43 32.79 20.29
N PRO A 66 27.60 32.19 21.16
CA PRO A 66 27.26 32.81 22.46
C PRO A 66 28.49 32.93 23.34
N SER A 67 28.45 33.88 24.27
CA SER A 67 29.52 34.08 25.26
C SER A 67 29.63 32.88 26.22
N GLY A 68 30.85 32.56 26.66
CA GLY A 68 31.13 31.45 27.57
C GLY A 68 31.38 30.12 26.87
N ALA A 69 31.72 29.11 27.66
CA ALA A 69 31.91 27.74 27.16
C ALA A 69 30.63 27.19 26.56
N GLN A 70 30.72 26.52 25.40
CA GLN A 70 29.59 26.00 24.66
C GLN A 70 29.71 24.48 24.47
N VAL A 71 28.59 23.83 24.22
CA VAL A 71 28.55 22.45 23.76
C VAL A 71 28.00 22.45 22.34
N LEU A 72 28.80 21.98 21.40
CA LEU A 72 28.39 21.71 20.03
C LEU A 72 27.89 20.26 19.94
N VAL A 73 26.66 20.10 19.53
CA VAL A 73 26.04 18.80 19.28
C VAL A 73 26.00 18.53 17.77
N ILE A 74 26.69 17.51 17.33
CA ILE A 74 26.68 17.05 15.94
C ILE A 74 25.77 15.82 15.85
N LYS A 75 24.71 15.92 15.06
CA LYS A 75 23.70 14.87 14.94
C LYS A 75 23.35 14.60 13.48
N SER A 76 23.40 13.34 13.10
CA SER A 76 22.94 12.87 11.81
C SER A 76 22.11 11.61 12.00
N ASN A 77 21.22 11.40 11.07
CA ASN A 77 20.38 10.19 11.05
C ASN A 77 21.26 8.96 10.79
N GLY A 78 21.11 7.91 11.61
CA GLY A 78 21.90 6.68 11.50
C GLY A 78 23.33 6.77 12.08
N TYR A 79 23.65 7.86 12.76
CA TYR A 79 24.96 8.06 13.37
C TYR A 79 24.83 8.37 14.86
N ASN A 80 25.85 7.94 15.63
CA ASN A 80 25.96 8.30 17.02
C ASN A 80 26.15 9.82 17.15
N GLN A 81 25.32 10.44 17.98
CA GLN A 81 25.46 11.86 18.28
C GLN A 81 26.81 12.13 18.95
N GLN A 82 27.52 13.16 18.53
CA GLN A 82 28.72 13.64 19.21
C GLN A 82 28.45 14.97 19.89
N ASN A 83 28.96 15.10 21.10
CA ASN A 83 28.94 16.33 21.87
C ASN A 83 30.37 16.82 22.07
N LEU A 84 30.69 18.00 21.54
CA LEU A 84 32.01 18.62 21.60
C LEU A 84 31.94 19.83 22.52
N MET A 85 32.83 19.87 23.52
CA MET A 85 32.99 21.02 24.38
C MET A 85 33.80 22.06 23.64
N LEU A 86 33.28 23.28 23.53
CA LEU A 86 33.96 24.44 22.96
C LEU A 86 34.40 25.36 24.10
N GLU A 87 35.62 25.82 24.04
CA GLU A 87 36.13 26.88 24.94
C GLU A 87 35.41 28.20 24.64
N PRO A 88 35.42 29.15 25.57
CA PRO A 88 34.83 30.47 25.37
C PRO A 88 35.42 31.13 24.12
N PHE A 89 34.56 31.66 23.23
CA PHE A 89 34.99 32.35 22.03
C PHE A 89 35.76 33.64 22.35
N THR A 90 36.99 33.72 21.89
CA THR A 90 37.90 34.85 22.18
C THR A 90 38.02 35.82 21.00
N GLY A 91 37.23 35.66 19.94
CA GLY A 91 37.26 36.50 18.73
C GLY A 91 38.05 35.91 17.57
N GLU A 92 38.75 34.80 17.77
CA GLU A 92 39.42 34.03 16.70
C GLU A 92 38.55 32.85 16.25
N THR A 93 38.56 32.54 14.97
CA THR A 93 37.82 31.39 14.41
C THR A 93 38.25 30.08 15.08
N ILE A 94 37.30 29.39 15.70
CA ILE A 94 37.50 28.03 16.20
C ILE A 94 37.35 27.07 15.02
N ASP A 95 38.44 26.40 14.61
CA ASP A 95 38.42 25.37 13.58
C ASP A 95 38.51 24.00 14.22
N LEU A 96 37.42 23.23 14.14
CA LEU A 96 37.32 21.88 14.71
C LEU A 96 37.94 20.80 13.82
N GLY A 97 38.43 21.19 12.63
CA GLY A 97 38.95 20.21 11.67
C GLY A 97 37.89 19.20 11.23
N THR A 98 38.31 17.96 11.11
CA THR A 98 37.41 16.88 10.67
C THR A 98 36.83 16.14 11.88
N ILE A 99 35.49 16.16 11.96
CA ILE A 99 34.69 15.42 12.93
C ILE A 99 34.21 14.13 12.27
N VAL A 100 34.51 13.01 12.90
CA VAL A 100 34.20 11.69 12.36
C VAL A 100 32.96 11.15 13.06
N LEU A 101 31.84 10.99 12.37
CA LEU A 101 30.65 10.36 12.91
C LEU A 101 30.70 8.85 12.72
N GLU A 102 30.51 8.13 13.81
CA GLU A 102 30.32 6.69 13.80
C GLU A 102 28.86 6.35 13.59
N GLU A 103 28.60 5.32 12.77
CA GLU A 103 27.27 4.80 12.54
C GLU A 103 26.64 4.28 13.84
N ASP A 104 25.39 4.66 14.07
CA ASP A 104 24.58 4.04 15.12
C ASP A 104 24.11 2.65 14.64
N ILE A 105 24.88 1.62 15.01
CA ILE A 105 24.55 0.24 14.64
C ILE A 105 23.26 -0.28 15.31
N THR A 106 22.73 0.42 16.31
CA THR A 106 21.43 0.11 16.89
C THR A 106 20.27 0.64 16.06
N SER A 107 20.44 1.74 15.31
CA SER A 107 19.43 2.25 14.40
C SER A 107 19.28 1.38 13.15
N GLU A 108 20.34 0.70 12.69
CA GLU A 108 20.23 -0.33 11.64
C GLU A 108 19.40 -1.54 12.08
N GLN A 109 19.39 -1.87 13.37
CA GLN A 109 18.53 -2.94 13.90
C GLN A 109 17.06 -2.59 13.73
N GLN A 110 16.67 -1.33 13.92
CA GLN A 110 15.29 -0.87 13.72
C GLN A 110 14.88 -0.85 12.24
N LEU A 111 15.81 -0.53 11.34
CA LEU A 111 15.55 -0.60 9.89
C LEU A 111 15.40 -2.04 9.38
N SER A 112 16.04 -3.01 10.04
CA SER A 112 15.85 -4.43 9.71
C SER A 112 14.53 -5.02 10.24
N LEU A 113 13.81 -4.30 11.11
CA LEU A 113 12.44 -4.59 11.54
C LEU A 113 11.40 -4.46 10.43
N VAL A 114 11.72 -3.76 9.38
CA VAL A 114 10.83 -3.55 8.26
C VAL A 114 10.68 -4.86 7.50
N THR A 115 9.87 -5.71 8.04
CA THR A 115 9.20 -6.74 7.26
C THR A 115 8.11 -6.02 6.50
N ILE A 116 8.19 -5.99 5.19
CA ILE A 116 7.02 -5.74 4.37
C ILE A 116 6.04 -6.83 4.79
N THR A 117 5.12 -6.51 5.65
CA THR A 117 3.94 -7.32 5.83
C THR A 117 3.18 -7.13 4.53
N GLU A 118 3.34 -8.06 3.63
CA GLU A 118 2.49 -8.21 2.46
C GLU A 118 1.11 -8.55 3.00
N ASN A 119 0.39 -7.54 3.45
CA ASN A 119 -1.00 -7.65 3.87
C ASN A 119 -1.92 -7.64 2.64
N ASP A 120 -1.58 -8.47 1.67
CA ASP A 120 -2.54 -8.89 0.65
C ASP A 120 -3.44 -10.01 1.21
N LEU A 121 -4.03 -9.80 2.36
CA LEU A 121 -5.06 -10.68 2.90
C LEU A 121 -6.45 -10.35 2.30
N GLY A 122 -6.52 -9.40 1.40
CA GLY A 122 -7.76 -9.08 0.72
C GLY A 122 -8.00 -10.00 -0.48
N ASP A 123 -9.19 -10.52 -0.61
CA ASP A 123 -9.76 -10.93 -1.89
C ASP A 123 -9.67 -9.73 -2.85
N ASP A 124 -9.66 -9.95 -4.16
CA ASP A 124 -9.51 -8.87 -5.17
C ASP A 124 -10.49 -7.71 -5.02
N ASN A 125 -11.54 -7.88 -4.20
CA ASN A 125 -12.56 -6.88 -3.91
C ASN A 125 -12.34 -6.10 -2.60
N SER A 126 -11.42 -6.50 -1.71
CA SER A 126 -11.20 -5.76 -0.47
C SER A 126 -10.05 -4.77 -0.63
N GLY A 127 -10.35 -3.49 -0.72
CA GLY A 127 -9.39 -2.38 -0.76
C GLY A 127 -8.58 -2.20 0.53
N SER A 128 -8.16 -3.26 1.20
CA SER A 128 -7.64 -3.25 2.57
C SER A 128 -6.12 -3.39 2.66
N GLU A 129 -5.37 -2.69 1.82
CA GLU A 129 -3.92 -2.59 1.99
C GLU A 129 -3.55 -1.65 3.14
N SER A 130 -2.57 -2.05 3.97
CA SER A 130 -2.03 -1.18 5.01
C SER A 130 -1.01 -0.18 4.42
N THR A 131 -0.92 1.00 5.02
CA THR A 131 0.08 2.02 4.65
C THR A 131 1.50 1.69 5.12
N SER A 132 1.73 0.55 5.74
CA SER A 132 3.03 0.16 6.29
C SER A 132 4.13 0.10 5.23
N GLY A 133 3.84 -0.33 4.01
CA GLY A 133 4.79 -0.33 2.90
C GLY A 133 5.27 1.06 2.52
N LEU A 134 4.39 2.05 2.53
CA LEU A 134 4.70 3.44 2.20
C LEU A 134 5.62 4.12 3.22
N LEU A 135 5.60 3.69 4.49
CA LEU A 135 6.23 4.41 5.59
C LEU A 135 7.52 3.79 6.13
N GLN A 136 8.06 2.80 5.48
CA GLN A 136 9.14 1.95 6.00
C GLN A 136 10.42 2.68 6.47
N ALA A 137 10.76 3.83 5.89
CA ALA A 137 11.98 4.56 6.22
C ALA A 137 11.77 5.84 7.02
N THR A 138 10.55 6.12 7.44
CA THR A 138 10.24 7.35 8.16
C THR A 138 10.77 7.32 9.60
N ARG A 139 11.12 8.48 10.10
CA ARG A 139 11.61 8.70 11.49
C ARG A 139 10.70 9.58 12.32
N ASP A 140 9.59 10.00 11.77
CA ASP A 140 8.54 10.67 12.51
C ASP A 140 7.84 9.67 13.43
N ALA A 141 7.67 10.02 14.71
CA ALA A 141 7.12 9.11 15.73
C ALA A 141 5.70 8.62 15.39
N TYR A 142 4.87 9.48 14.79
CA TYR A 142 3.52 9.11 14.34
C TYR A 142 3.58 8.13 13.17
N GLN A 143 4.40 8.44 12.17
CA GLN A 143 4.53 7.59 10.98
C GLN A 143 5.13 6.23 11.34
N GLN A 144 6.09 6.17 12.26
CA GLN A 144 6.62 4.91 12.79
C GLN A 144 5.54 4.08 13.49
N ALA A 145 4.70 4.72 14.32
CA ALA A 145 3.59 4.04 14.95
C ALA A 145 2.58 3.52 13.91
N ALA A 146 2.23 4.33 12.92
CA ALA A 146 1.32 3.94 11.83
C ALA A 146 1.85 2.75 11.03
N ALA A 147 3.14 2.75 10.70
CA ALA A 147 3.75 1.69 9.92
C ALA A 147 3.93 0.38 10.70
N PHE A 148 4.44 0.46 11.93
CA PHE A 148 4.93 -0.72 12.64
C PHE A 148 4.02 -1.18 13.76
N ASN A 149 3.41 -0.26 14.51
CA ASN A 149 2.59 -0.63 15.66
C ASN A 149 1.13 -0.89 15.25
N TRP A 150 0.60 -0.13 14.29
CA TRP A 150 -0.79 -0.20 13.86
C TRP A 150 -0.99 -0.90 12.52
N GLY A 151 0.08 -1.13 11.76
CA GLY A 151 0.03 -1.71 10.41
C GLY A 151 -0.65 -3.09 10.37
N GLN A 152 -0.41 -3.94 11.37
CA GLN A 152 -1.05 -5.26 11.48
C GLN A 152 -2.58 -5.18 11.66
N SER A 153 -3.09 -4.04 12.10
CA SER A 153 -4.52 -3.77 12.28
C SER A 153 -5.13 -3.03 11.08
N ARG A 154 -4.44 -3.04 9.94
CA ARG A 154 -4.86 -2.36 8.70
C ARG A 154 -5.10 -0.85 8.85
N PHE A 155 -4.38 -0.20 9.76
CA PHE A 155 -4.46 1.24 9.92
C PHE A 155 -4.05 1.96 8.62
N ARG A 156 -4.84 2.96 8.23
CA ARG A 156 -4.56 3.83 7.09
C ARG A 156 -4.36 5.26 7.55
N ILE A 157 -3.28 5.88 7.11
CA ILE A 157 -3.04 7.30 7.39
C ILE A 157 -4.16 8.12 6.79
N ARG A 158 -4.81 8.93 7.62
CA ARG A 158 -5.93 9.81 7.22
C ARG A 158 -7.08 9.06 6.55
N GLY A 159 -7.18 7.74 6.77
CA GLY A 159 -8.18 6.90 6.12
C GLY A 159 -8.01 6.77 4.60
N LEU A 160 -6.89 7.19 4.04
CA LEU A 160 -6.66 7.16 2.59
C LEU A 160 -6.06 5.82 2.15
N ASP A 161 -6.48 5.38 0.98
CA ASP A 161 -5.90 4.24 0.29
C ASP A 161 -4.56 4.60 -0.37
N ASN A 162 -3.71 3.59 -0.61
CA ASN A 162 -2.40 3.78 -1.25
C ASN A 162 -2.49 4.33 -2.69
N GLU A 163 -3.64 4.24 -3.35
CA GLU A 163 -3.88 4.88 -4.65
C GLU A 163 -3.83 6.42 -4.61
N TYR A 164 -3.99 7.02 -3.42
CA TYR A 164 -3.83 8.45 -3.16
C TYR A 164 -2.42 8.84 -2.73
N GLY A 165 -1.47 7.90 -2.78
CA GLY A 165 -0.03 8.10 -2.62
C GLY A 165 0.73 7.77 -3.89
N VAL A 166 1.93 8.31 -4.05
CA VAL A 166 2.81 8.01 -5.19
C VAL A 166 4.09 7.36 -4.68
N THR A 167 4.32 6.11 -5.09
CA THR A 167 5.56 5.39 -4.81
C THR A 167 6.42 5.37 -6.06
N MET A 168 7.70 5.74 -5.90
CA MET A 168 8.65 5.81 -7.01
C MET A 168 9.94 5.07 -6.69
N ILE A 169 10.60 4.57 -7.74
CA ILE A 169 11.97 4.07 -7.68
C ILE A 169 12.79 4.86 -8.72
N ASN A 170 13.81 5.60 -8.25
CA ASN A 170 14.60 6.52 -9.08
C ASN A 170 13.73 7.49 -9.92
N GLY A 171 12.61 7.95 -9.36
CA GLY A 171 11.66 8.83 -10.03
C GLY A 171 10.65 8.12 -10.95
N ILE A 172 10.76 6.82 -11.18
CA ILE A 172 9.78 6.02 -11.94
C ILE A 172 8.61 5.64 -11.05
N VAL A 173 7.39 5.99 -11.45
CA VAL A 173 6.15 5.69 -10.71
C VAL A 173 5.85 4.20 -10.75
N MET A 174 5.72 3.59 -9.56
CA MET A 174 5.49 2.16 -9.36
C MET A 174 4.02 1.80 -9.11
N ASN A 175 3.14 2.78 -8.93
CA ASN A 175 1.71 2.53 -8.83
C ASN A 175 1.18 1.91 -10.11
N LYS A 176 0.44 0.82 -10.02
CA LYS A 176 -0.16 0.16 -11.18
C LYS A 176 -1.22 1.06 -11.84
N LEU A 177 -1.34 1.02 -13.17
CA LEU A 177 -2.41 1.71 -13.88
C LEU A 177 -3.77 1.03 -13.69
N TYR A 178 -3.75 -0.26 -13.35
CA TYR A 178 -4.97 -1.05 -13.16
C TYR A 178 -5.82 -0.53 -11.99
N ASP A 179 -5.22 -0.33 -10.80
CA ASP A 179 -5.92 0.04 -9.57
C ASP A 179 -5.34 1.26 -8.84
N GLY A 180 -4.28 1.86 -9.37
CA GLY A 180 -3.62 3.02 -8.76
C GLY A 180 -2.68 2.69 -7.60
N ARG A 181 -2.51 1.43 -7.22
CA ARG A 181 -1.73 1.00 -6.04
C ARG A 181 -0.35 0.46 -6.42
N PRO A 182 0.66 0.64 -5.56
CA PRO A 182 1.94 -0.02 -5.76
C PRO A 182 1.84 -1.53 -5.46
N GLN A 183 2.41 -2.37 -6.32
CA GLN A 183 2.56 -3.80 -6.06
C GLN A 183 3.82 -4.04 -5.25
N TRP A 184 3.72 -4.00 -3.93
CA TRP A 184 4.85 -4.09 -2.98
C TRP A 184 5.67 -5.38 -3.11
N SER A 185 5.06 -6.50 -3.55
CA SER A 185 5.75 -7.77 -3.77
C SER A 185 6.83 -7.68 -4.85
N ASN A 186 6.73 -6.72 -5.79
CA ASN A 186 7.72 -6.54 -6.88
C ASN A 186 9.14 -6.18 -6.39
N TRP A 187 9.26 -5.69 -5.15
CA TRP A 187 10.55 -5.49 -4.46
C TRP A 187 10.55 -6.08 -3.06
N GLY A 188 9.59 -6.95 -2.77
CA GLY A 188 9.49 -7.64 -1.50
C GLY A 188 10.74 -8.45 -1.19
N GLY A 189 11.19 -8.40 0.08
CA GLY A 189 12.40 -9.09 0.53
C GLY A 189 13.72 -8.40 0.21
N LEU A 190 13.73 -7.29 -0.55
CA LEU A 190 14.92 -6.51 -0.91
C LEU A 190 15.16 -5.33 0.04
N ASN A 191 14.94 -5.50 1.32
CA ASN A 191 14.95 -4.41 2.32
C ASN A 191 16.28 -3.61 2.33
N ASP A 192 17.42 -4.26 2.15
CA ASP A 192 18.72 -3.56 2.10
C ASP A 192 18.88 -2.76 0.81
N ALA A 193 18.30 -3.22 -0.30
CA ALA A 193 18.32 -2.53 -1.57
C ALA A 193 17.37 -1.31 -1.59
N THR A 194 16.22 -1.42 -0.91
CA THR A 194 15.18 -0.38 -0.92
C THR A 194 15.22 0.56 0.28
N ARG A 195 16.27 0.53 1.10
CA ARG A 195 16.36 1.33 2.33
C ARG A 195 16.64 2.83 2.15
N ASN A 196 17.18 3.22 1.00
CA ASN A 196 17.44 4.64 0.71
C ASN A 196 16.14 5.29 0.24
N GLN A 197 15.32 5.73 1.19
CA GLN A 197 13.99 6.25 0.90
C GLN A 197 13.84 7.68 1.38
N GLU A 198 13.07 8.44 0.62
CA GLU A 198 12.59 9.76 0.97
C GLU A 198 11.07 9.74 0.97
N PHE A 199 10.48 10.27 2.03
CA PHE A 199 9.03 10.30 2.18
C PHE A 199 8.55 11.72 2.43
N THR A 200 7.51 12.15 1.71
CA THR A 200 6.78 13.39 1.95
C THR A 200 5.34 13.08 2.35
N MET A 201 4.86 13.71 3.42
CA MET A 201 3.52 13.43 3.93
C MET A 201 2.49 14.40 3.36
N GLY A 202 1.31 13.87 3.01
CA GLY A 202 0.21 14.69 2.49
C GLY A 202 0.59 15.43 1.22
N SER A 203 0.15 16.66 1.10
CA SER A 203 0.45 17.52 -0.06
C SER A 203 1.79 18.24 -0.01
N ALA A 204 2.69 17.91 0.94
CA ALA A 204 4.03 18.50 1.02
C ALA A 204 4.80 18.38 -0.32
N PRO A 205 5.76 19.31 -0.60
CA PRO A 205 6.46 19.33 -1.87
C PRO A 205 7.39 18.13 -2.04
N SER A 206 7.42 17.55 -3.25
CA SER A 206 8.37 16.50 -3.63
C SER A 206 9.28 17.02 -4.75
N ASP A 207 10.54 16.58 -4.75
CA ASP A 207 11.51 16.94 -5.81
C ASP A 207 11.32 16.11 -7.07
N TYR A 208 10.45 15.10 -7.06
CA TYR A 208 10.34 14.10 -8.11
C TYR A 208 8.98 14.08 -8.82
N THR A 209 7.93 14.54 -8.16
CA THR A 209 6.56 14.46 -8.68
C THR A 209 5.66 15.49 -8.04
N PHE A 210 4.49 15.74 -8.65
CA PHE A 210 3.44 16.53 -8.02
C PHE A 210 2.92 15.87 -6.74
N GLY A 211 2.86 14.53 -6.68
CA GLY A 211 2.34 13.79 -5.54
C GLY A 211 0.80 13.75 -5.50
N SER A 212 0.25 13.37 -4.35
CA SER A 212 -1.19 13.29 -4.09
C SER A 212 -1.48 13.50 -2.60
N ALA A 213 -2.73 13.28 -2.16
CA ALA A 213 -3.19 13.60 -0.80
C ALA A 213 -2.52 12.77 0.33
N LEU A 214 -2.09 11.54 0.05
CA LEU A 214 -1.39 10.68 1.03
C LEU A 214 0.12 10.97 1.12
N GLY A 215 0.69 11.54 0.06
CA GLY A 215 2.12 11.85 0.00
C GLY A 215 2.88 11.09 -1.08
N THR A 216 4.20 11.15 -0.99
CA THR A 216 5.10 10.51 -1.95
C THR A 216 6.18 9.72 -1.23
N GLN A 217 6.58 8.60 -1.82
CA GLN A 217 7.74 7.82 -1.42
C GLN A 217 8.68 7.69 -2.62
N GLU A 218 9.91 8.11 -2.47
CA GLU A 218 10.98 7.89 -3.43
C GLU A 218 11.99 6.90 -2.88
N ILE A 219 12.26 5.83 -3.61
CA ILE A 219 13.25 4.80 -3.29
C ILE A 219 14.45 5.02 -4.23
N ASN A 220 15.57 5.42 -3.69
CA ASN A 220 16.77 5.65 -4.47
C ASN A 220 17.63 4.37 -4.53
N THR A 221 17.77 3.82 -5.73
CA THR A 221 18.54 2.60 -5.99
C THR A 221 19.82 2.86 -6.78
N ARG A 222 20.28 4.10 -6.86
CA ARG A 222 21.52 4.48 -7.48
C ARG A 222 22.71 3.84 -6.77
N ALA A 223 23.57 3.13 -7.52
CA ALA A 223 24.60 2.28 -6.91
C ALA A 223 25.61 3.03 -6.04
N SER A 224 25.97 4.26 -6.40
CA SER A 224 26.90 5.09 -5.63
C SER A 224 26.37 5.57 -4.27
N PHE A 225 25.06 5.46 -4.03
CA PHE A 225 24.43 5.92 -2.78
C PHE A 225 24.50 4.88 -1.67
N TYR A 226 24.82 3.63 -2.01
CA TYR A 226 24.99 2.59 -1.01
C TYR A 226 26.34 2.68 -0.36
N ARG A 227 26.32 2.42 0.95
CA ARG A 227 27.55 2.32 1.73
C ARG A 227 28.31 1.06 1.30
N PRO A 228 29.63 1.18 1.01
CA PRO A 228 30.46 0.00 0.68
C PRO A 228 30.47 -1.04 1.80
N GLY A 229 30.43 -2.29 1.44
CA GLY A 229 30.52 -3.43 2.35
C GLY A 229 29.53 -4.53 2.02
N SER A 230 29.56 -5.58 2.82
CA SER A 230 28.67 -6.73 2.71
C SER A 230 27.78 -6.84 3.94
N ARG A 231 26.56 -7.28 3.75
CA ARG A 231 25.63 -7.62 4.82
C ARG A 231 24.98 -8.96 4.54
N ILE A 232 24.94 -9.82 5.56
CA ILE A 232 24.16 -11.06 5.55
C ILE A 232 23.20 -10.99 6.72
N SER A 233 21.94 -11.33 6.50
CA SER A 233 20.94 -11.41 7.55
C SER A 233 20.08 -12.67 7.43
N MET A 234 19.63 -13.16 8.58
CA MET A 234 18.74 -14.31 8.69
C MET A 234 17.63 -13.98 9.69
N SER A 235 16.39 -14.17 9.29
CA SER A 235 15.24 -13.85 10.13
C SER A 235 14.31 -15.04 10.29
N GLY A 236 13.66 -15.13 11.46
CA GLY A 236 12.60 -16.08 11.76
C GLY A 236 11.35 -15.35 12.27
N THR A 237 10.16 -15.79 11.87
CA THR A 237 8.87 -15.25 12.31
C THR A 237 7.78 -16.31 12.19
N ASN A 238 6.61 -16.07 12.77
CA ASN A 238 5.42 -16.91 12.64
C ASN A 238 4.23 -16.15 12.02
N THR A 239 4.51 -15.22 11.10
CA THR A 239 3.49 -14.49 10.34
C THR A 239 3.25 -15.13 8.97
N ASN A 240 3.48 -14.42 7.87
CA ASN A 240 3.27 -14.95 6.51
C ASN A 240 4.36 -15.94 6.10
N TYR A 241 5.61 -15.73 6.53
CA TYR A 241 6.72 -16.65 6.28
C TYR A 241 7.39 -17.06 7.60
N SER A 242 8.09 -18.19 7.58
CA SER A 242 8.83 -18.70 8.75
C SER A 242 10.28 -18.25 8.75
N TRP A 243 10.93 -18.21 7.59
CA TRP A 243 12.34 -17.92 7.44
C TRP A 243 12.63 -16.96 6.29
N ARG A 244 13.63 -16.09 6.51
CA ARG A 244 14.23 -15.24 5.48
C ARG A 244 15.74 -15.28 5.60
N THR A 245 16.42 -15.44 4.47
CA THR A 245 17.87 -15.19 4.35
C THR A 245 18.06 -14.10 3.31
N MET A 246 18.93 -13.13 3.57
CA MET A 246 19.24 -12.04 2.66
C MET A 246 20.74 -11.74 2.70
N GLY A 247 21.33 -11.52 1.53
CA GLY A 247 22.71 -11.08 1.38
C GLY A 247 22.77 -9.87 0.46
N THR A 248 23.57 -8.86 0.82
CA THR A 248 23.76 -7.64 0.04
C THR A 248 25.22 -7.27 0.03
N TYR A 249 25.73 -6.89 -1.15
CA TYR A 249 27.06 -6.34 -1.35
C TYR A 249 26.99 -5.02 -2.10
N ALA A 250 27.74 -4.02 -1.66
CA ALA A 250 27.91 -2.75 -2.34
C ALA A 250 29.40 -2.41 -2.45
N SER A 251 29.86 -2.09 -3.65
CA SER A 251 31.27 -1.78 -3.91
C SER A 251 31.68 -0.36 -3.48
N GLY A 252 30.68 0.57 -3.46
CA GLY A 252 30.96 1.99 -3.52
C GLY A 252 31.53 2.40 -4.89
N MET A 253 31.75 3.70 -5.11
CA MET A 253 32.35 4.23 -6.33
C MET A 253 33.87 3.99 -6.34
N ASP A 254 34.37 3.31 -7.34
CA ASP A 254 35.81 3.08 -7.53
C ASP A 254 36.50 4.26 -8.25
N LYS A 255 37.83 4.13 -8.46
CA LYS A 255 38.65 5.17 -9.11
C LYS A 255 38.28 5.36 -10.58
N ASP A 256 37.79 4.32 -11.22
CA ASP A 256 37.40 4.32 -12.63
C ASP A 256 35.96 4.77 -12.82
N GLY A 257 35.28 5.17 -11.74
CA GLY A 257 33.90 5.67 -11.75
C GLY A 257 32.85 4.57 -11.89
N TRP A 258 33.12 3.36 -11.42
CA TRP A 258 32.13 2.29 -11.32
C TRP A 258 31.65 2.11 -9.89
N ALA A 259 30.37 1.88 -9.75
CA ALA A 259 29.74 1.41 -8.50
C ALA A 259 28.75 0.32 -8.83
N PHE A 260 28.66 -0.70 -7.98
CA PHE A 260 27.67 -1.75 -8.12
C PHE A 260 27.17 -2.26 -6.79
N VAL A 261 25.91 -2.66 -6.80
CA VAL A 261 25.22 -3.24 -5.66
C VAL A 261 24.47 -4.47 -6.13
N VAL A 262 24.57 -5.54 -5.37
CA VAL A 262 23.79 -6.75 -5.58
C VAL A 262 23.15 -7.17 -4.27
N SER A 263 21.90 -7.62 -4.35
CA SER A 263 21.19 -8.17 -3.19
C SER A 263 20.35 -9.36 -3.61
N ALA A 264 20.32 -10.37 -2.77
CA ALA A 264 19.49 -11.56 -2.97
C ALA A 264 18.82 -11.95 -1.68
N SER A 265 17.58 -12.38 -1.75
CA SER A 265 16.86 -12.91 -0.58
C SER A 265 15.95 -14.07 -0.94
N ARG A 266 15.76 -14.96 0.03
CA ARG A 266 14.75 -16.01 -0.02
C ARG A 266 13.92 -15.98 1.24
N ARG A 267 12.59 -16.06 1.08
CA ARG A 267 11.61 -16.20 2.15
C ARG A 267 10.83 -17.49 1.93
N TRP A 268 10.50 -18.17 3.03
CA TRP A 268 9.80 -19.44 2.91
C TRP A 268 9.00 -19.73 4.18
N ALA A 269 7.83 -20.36 3.98
CA ALA A 269 7.06 -21.05 5.02
C ALA A 269 6.32 -22.24 4.41
N GLN A 270 6.29 -23.33 5.12
CA GLN A 270 5.39 -24.43 4.81
C GLN A 270 3.96 -24.07 5.20
N GLU A 271 3.82 -23.28 6.26
CA GLU A 271 2.57 -22.72 6.74
C GLU A 271 2.83 -21.40 7.46
N GLY A 272 2.00 -20.40 7.19
CA GLY A 272 1.99 -19.12 7.88
C GLY A 272 1.17 -19.15 9.18
N TYR A 273 0.70 -18.01 9.62
CA TYR A 273 -0.10 -17.89 10.83
C TYR A 273 -1.48 -18.55 10.72
N PHE A 274 -2.14 -18.42 9.54
CA PHE A 274 -3.40 -19.08 9.23
C PHE A 274 -3.13 -20.44 8.59
N GLU A 275 -4.01 -21.38 8.82
CA GLU A 275 -3.85 -22.75 8.35
C GLU A 275 -3.81 -22.83 6.82
N GLY A 276 -2.93 -23.66 6.29
CA GLY A 276 -2.81 -23.91 4.85
C GLY A 276 -2.30 -22.71 4.02
N THR A 277 -1.77 -21.68 4.65
CA THR A 277 -1.14 -20.54 3.97
C THR A 277 0.35 -20.78 3.84
N ASP A 278 0.79 -21.34 2.73
CA ASP A 278 2.20 -21.48 2.40
C ASP A 278 2.79 -20.18 1.81
N TYR A 279 4.12 -20.10 1.76
CA TYR A 279 4.82 -18.93 1.26
C TYR A 279 6.17 -19.31 0.64
N ALA A 280 6.42 -18.84 -0.56
CA ALA A 280 7.72 -18.96 -1.21
C ALA A 280 8.04 -17.69 -2.00
N ALA A 281 9.19 -17.07 -1.75
CA ALA A 281 9.62 -15.91 -2.50
C ALA A 281 11.14 -15.90 -2.70
N ASN A 282 11.56 -15.59 -3.92
CA ASN A 282 12.94 -15.34 -4.29
C ASN A 282 13.06 -13.93 -4.84
N SER A 283 14.01 -13.16 -4.33
CA SER A 283 14.18 -11.78 -4.75
C SER A 283 15.63 -11.50 -5.09
N LEU A 284 15.86 -10.85 -6.22
CA LEU A 284 17.18 -10.46 -6.74
C LEU A 284 17.16 -8.97 -7.09
N PHE A 285 18.25 -8.31 -6.80
CA PHE A 285 18.47 -6.90 -7.11
C PHE A 285 19.89 -6.71 -7.61
N ALA A 286 20.03 -5.91 -8.65
CA ALA A 286 21.33 -5.44 -9.13
C ALA A 286 21.21 -3.96 -9.52
N SER A 287 22.19 -3.17 -9.14
CA SER A 287 22.34 -1.79 -9.61
C SER A 287 23.79 -1.54 -9.95
N VAL A 288 24.03 -1.02 -11.15
CA VAL A 288 25.37 -0.72 -11.66
C VAL A 288 25.40 0.71 -12.15
N GLU A 289 26.31 1.50 -11.64
CA GLU A 289 26.51 2.89 -12.05
C GLU A 289 27.87 3.09 -12.68
N LYS A 290 27.88 3.82 -13.79
CA LYS A 290 29.08 4.35 -14.44
C LYS A 290 29.06 5.87 -14.40
N LYS A 291 29.94 6.46 -13.63
CA LYS A 291 30.27 7.88 -13.73
C LYS A 291 31.14 8.07 -14.97
N ILE A 292 30.61 8.65 -16.04
CA ILE A 292 31.31 8.89 -17.30
C ILE A 292 32.29 10.06 -17.12
N ASN A 293 31.83 11.13 -16.50
CA ASN A 293 32.59 12.31 -16.12
C ASN A 293 31.86 13.05 -14.98
N ASP A 294 32.31 14.26 -14.62
CA ASP A 294 31.71 15.03 -13.53
C ASP A 294 30.28 15.52 -13.82
N LYS A 295 29.86 15.48 -15.09
CA LYS A 295 28.52 15.93 -15.50
C LYS A 295 27.55 14.79 -15.78
N HIS A 296 28.03 13.62 -16.15
CA HIS A 296 27.20 12.51 -16.64
C HIS A 296 27.46 11.22 -15.87
N SER A 297 26.40 10.60 -15.39
CA SER A 297 26.40 9.27 -14.82
C SER A 297 25.24 8.46 -15.38
N LEU A 298 25.47 7.18 -15.66
CA LEU A 298 24.45 6.22 -16.06
C LEU A 298 24.31 5.15 -14.99
N ASN A 299 23.08 4.82 -14.62
CA ASN A 299 22.79 3.76 -13.67
C ASN A 299 21.78 2.78 -14.27
N LEU A 300 22.15 1.51 -14.29
CA LEU A 300 21.24 0.41 -14.66
C LEU A 300 20.79 -0.28 -13.38
N THR A 301 19.47 -0.36 -13.17
CA THR A 301 18.88 -1.10 -12.07
C THR A 301 18.03 -2.23 -12.60
N ALA A 302 18.16 -3.42 -12.01
CA ALA A 302 17.32 -4.57 -12.30
C ALA A 302 16.77 -5.15 -10.99
N MET A 303 15.48 -5.48 -10.97
CA MET A 303 14.77 -6.10 -9.85
C MET A 303 13.98 -7.30 -10.35
N TYR A 304 14.02 -8.37 -9.58
CA TYR A 304 13.21 -9.55 -9.78
C TYR A 304 12.78 -10.06 -8.42
N ALA A 305 11.49 -10.14 -8.20
CA ALA A 305 10.91 -10.65 -6.95
C ALA A 305 9.74 -11.56 -7.29
N GLN A 306 10.01 -12.86 -7.35
CA GLN A 306 8.97 -13.88 -7.45
C GLN A 306 8.38 -14.11 -6.06
N ASN A 307 7.05 -14.16 -5.99
CA ASN A 307 6.31 -14.43 -4.77
C ASN A 307 5.14 -15.35 -5.05
N SER A 308 5.05 -16.45 -4.32
CA SER A 308 3.90 -17.37 -4.32
C SER A 308 3.40 -17.53 -2.89
N ARG A 309 2.09 -17.43 -2.69
CA ARG A 309 1.50 -17.57 -1.36
C ARG A 309 0.06 -18.05 -1.39
N GLY A 310 -0.26 -18.95 -0.46
CA GLY A 310 -1.63 -19.36 -0.18
C GLY A 310 -2.41 -18.27 0.57
N LYS A 311 -3.66 -18.02 0.16
CA LYS A 311 -4.56 -17.07 0.82
C LYS A 311 -5.35 -17.74 1.95
N SER A 312 -5.82 -16.93 2.90
CA SER A 312 -6.77 -17.35 3.94
C SER A 312 -8.18 -16.87 3.63
N SER A 313 -9.17 -17.68 4.01
CA SER A 313 -10.58 -17.36 3.81
C SER A 313 -11.12 -16.38 4.84
N PRO A 314 -11.96 -15.40 4.45
CA PRO A 314 -12.83 -14.70 5.37
C PRO A 314 -13.99 -15.61 5.76
N ASN A 315 -14.33 -15.68 7.04
CA ASN A 315 -15.34 -16.60 7.55
C ASN A 315 -16.46 -15.84 8.26
N THR A 316 -17.69 -16.42 8.24
CA THR A 316 -18.79 -15.94 9.07
C THR A 316 -18.47 -16.18 10.55
N GLN A 317 -19.20 -15.52 11.44
CA GLN A 317 -19.04 -15.73 12.88
C GLN A 317 -19.32 -17.19 13.26
N GLU A 318 -20.32 -17.80 12.66
CA GLU A 318 -20.66 -19.22 12.86
C GLU A 318 -19.48 -20.16 12.57
N VAL A 319 -18.81 -19.96 11.42
CA VAL A 319 -17.63 -20.76 11.04
C VAL A 319 -16.47 -20.51 12.02
N ASN A 320 -16.26 -19.27 12.45
CA ASN A 320 -15.22 -18.95 13.43
C ASN A 320 -15.50 -19.56 14.80
N ASP A 321 -16.77 -19.63 15.22
CA ASP A 321 -17.19 -20.26 16.47
C ASP A 321 -17.03 -21.78 16.42
N LEU A 322 -17.27 -22.40 15.26
CA LEU A 322 -17.08 -23.84 15.04
C LEU A 322 -15.63 -24.26 14.95
N MET A 323 -14.76 -23.48 14.28
CA MET A 323 -13.43 -23.89 13.86
C MET A 323 -12.29 -23.06 14.48
N GLY A 324 -12.60 -21.87 15.03
CA GLY A 324 -11.61 -20.91 15.51
C GLY A 324 -11.10 -19.97 14.41
N ILE A 325 -10.45 -18.88 14.85
CA ILE A 325 -10.05 -17.76 13.97
C ILE A 325 -8.87 -18.05 13.04
N LYS A 326 -8.14 -19.16 13.22
CA LYS A 326 -7.05 -19.58 12.34
C LYS A 326 -7.50 -20.47 11.19
N TYR A 327 -8.75 -20.91 11.24
CA TYR A 327 -9.31 -21.78 10.24
C TYR A 327 -9.35 -21.11 8.87
N ASN A 328 -9.00 -21.89 7.85
CA ASN A 328 -8.99 -21.49 6.45
C ASN A 328 -9.65 -22.59 5.61
N SER A 329 -10.73 -22.25 4.90
CA SER A 329 -11.46 -23.21 4.05
C SER A 329 -10.78 -23.46 2.69
N TYR A 330 -9.75 -22.73 2.34
CA TYR A 330 -9.17 -22.76 0.99
C TYR A 330 -8.18 -23.89 0.76
N TRP A 331 -7.83 -24.68 1.76
CA TRP A 331 -6.86 -25.75 1.63
C TRP A 331 -7.47 -27.11 1.99
N GLY A 332 -6.81 -28.17 1.55
CA GLY A 332 -7.10 -29.55 1.90
C GLY A 332 -5.87 -30.44 1.75
N TRP A 333 -5.99 -31.68 2.23
CA TRP A 333 -4.92 -32.67 2.10
C TRP A 333 -4.92 -33.30 0.70
N GLN A 334 -3.75 -33.33 0.05
CA GLN A 334 -3.49 -34.08 -1.17
C GLN A 334 -2.15 -34.80 -1.03
N ASP A 335 -2.13 -36.12 -1.14
CA ASP A 335 -0.93 -36.96 -1.04
C ASP A 335 -0.07 -36.66 0.19
N GLY A 336 -0.73 -36.40 1.35
CA GLY A 336 -0.08 -36.10 2.62
C GLY A 336 0.51 -34.68 2.73
N LYS A 337 0.23 -33.80 1.77
CA LYS A 337 0.62 -32.38 1.77
C LYS A 337 -0.61 -31.50 1.83
N LYS A 338 -0.46 -30.33 2.48
CA LYS A 338 -1.48 -29.26 2.40
C LYS A 338 -1.39 -28.62 1.02
N ARG A 339 -2.53 -28.51 0.32
CA ARG A 339 -2.67 -27.80 -0.95
C ARG A 339 -3.73 -26.74 -0.80
N ASN A 340 -3.37 -25.49 -1.08
CA ASN A 340 -4.30 -24.36 -1.12
C ASN A 340 -4.93 -24.26 -2.52
N SER A 341 -6.19 -23.87 -2.61
CA SER A 341 -6.87 -23.62 -3.89
C SER A 341 -6.83 -22.15 -4.31
N ARG A 342 -6.36 -21.29 -3.42
CA ARG A 342 -6.33 -19.83 -3.58
C ARG A 342 -4.92 -19.29 -3.40
N ASP A 343 -4.05 -19.62 -4.35
CA ASP A 343 -2.69 -19.10 -4.37
C ASP A 343 -2.64 -17.78 -5.15
N LYS A 344 -1.79 -16.87 -4.70
CA LYS A 344 -1.42 -15.67 -5.45
C LYS A 344 0.05 -15.76 -5.85
N ASP A 345 0.28 -15.78 -7.14
CA ASP A 345 1.61 -15.78 -7.74
C ASP A 345 1.90 -14.43 -8.37
N VAL A 346 3.05 -13.84 -8.04
CA VAL A 346 3.49 -12.55 -8.58
C VAL A 346 4.90 -12.70 -9.10
N GLU A 347 5.10 -12.37 -10.36
CA GLU A 347 6.40 -12.39 -11.01
C GLU A 347 6.48 -11.27 -12.04
N GLU A 348 6.94 -10.08 -11.64
CA GLU A 348 7.00 -8.89 -12.48
C GLU A 348 8.38 -8.24 -12.44
N PRO A 349 9.39 -8.78 -13.17
CA PRO A 349 10.71 -8.18 -13.27
C PRO A 349 10.66 -6.74 -13.83
N LEU A 350 11.56 -5.91 -13.30
CA LEU A 350 11.76 -4.52 -13.66
C LEU A 350 13.21 -4.30 -14.08
N VAL A 351 13.43 -3.64 -15.22
CA VAL A 351 14.72 -3.12 -15.63
C VAL A 351 14.60 -1.63 -15.91
N MET A 352 15.55 -0.86 -15.41
CA MET A 352 15.52 0.60 -15.47
C MET A 352 16.91 1.14 -15.82
N LEU A 353 16.97 2.06 -16.77
CA LEU A 353 18.14 2.85 -17.10
C LEU A 353 17.90 4.30 -16.69
N SER A 354 18.78 4.84 -15.86
CA SER A 354 18.75 6.21 -15.37
C SER A 354 19.99 6.98 -15.84
N HIS A 355 19.77 8.14 -16.42
CA HIS A 355 20.82 9.09 -16.77
C HIS A 355 20.74 10.30 -15.86
N TYR A 356 21.79 10.54 -15.09
CA TYR A 356 21.96 11.69 -14.23
C TYR A 356 22.87 12.69 -14.92
N TRP A 357 22.32 13.85 -15.26
CA TRP A 357 23.04 14.92 -15.94
C TRP A 357 23.12 16.17 -15.08
N LYS A 358 24.32 16.52 -14.67
CA LYS A 358 24.63 17.80 -14.02
C LYS A 358 24.83 18.87 -15.10
N LEU A 359 23.75 19.59 -15.46
CA LEU A 359 23.76 20.66 -16.46
C LEU A 359 24.64 21.83 -16.00
N SER A 360 24.55 22.17 -14.71
CA SER A 360 25.39 23.17 -14.03
C SER A 360 25.54 22.77 -12.55
N ASP A 361 26.29 23.57 -11.77
CA ASP A 361 26.35 23.36 -10.32
C ASP A 361 25.01 23.56 -9.61
N LYS A 362 24.08 24.27 -10.24
CA LYS A 362 22.73 24.57 -9.71
C LYS A 362 21.60 23.79 -10.37
N THR A 363 21.89 23.00 -11.42
CA THR A 363 20.83 22.34 -12.20
C THR A 363 21.20 20.90 -12.53
N THR A 364 20.31 19.97 -12.19
CA THR A 364 20.40 18.55 -12.54
C THR A 364 19.20 18.13 -13.38
N LEU A 365 19.41 17.26 -14.33
CA LEU A 365 18.37 16.60 -15.14
C LEU A 365 18.53 15.11 -14.98
N ASN A 366 17.49 14.43 -14.52
CA ASN A 366 17.45 12.98 -14.39
C ASN A 366 16.46 12.44 -15.41
N THR A 367 16.92 11.59 -16.30
CA THR A 367 16.08 10.95 -17.32
C THR A 367 16.10 9.45 -17.10
N ASN A 368 14.93 8.85 -16.96
CA ASN A 368 14.78 7.44 -16.66
C ASN A 368 13.87 6.76 -17.68
N VAL A 369 14.24 5.54 -18.04
CA VAL A 369 13.41 4.63 -18.85
C VAL A 369 13.35 3.30 -18.14
N ALA A 370 12.15 2.80 -17.90
CA ALA A 370 11.92 1.54 -17.24
C ALA A 370 10.98 0.66 -18.05
N PHE A 371 11.28 -0.62 -18.07
CA PHE A 371 10.41 -1.66 -18.62
C PHE A 371 10.12 -2.68 -17.54
N GLN A 372 8.84 -2.90 -17.29
CA GLN A 372 8.34 -3.92 -16.40
C GLN A 372 7.47 -4.87 -17.19
N THR A 373 7.70 -6.16 -17.03
CA THR A 373 6.89 -7.21 -17.65
C THR A 373 6.67 -8.32 -16.65
N GLY A 374 5.66 -9.12 -16.85
CA GLY A 374 5.47 -10.30 -15.99
C GLY A 374 4.02 -10.61 -15.73
N THR A 375 3.79 -11.46 -14.73
CA THR A 375 2.51 -12.11 -14.49
C THR A 375 2.06 -11.96 -13.05
N ILE A 376 0.73 -11.85 -12.88
CA ILE A 376 0.04 -12.03 -11.60
C ILE A 376 -1.04 -13.06 -11.81
N GLY A 377 -0.97 -14.20 -11.08
CA GLY A 377 -1.97 -15.25 -11.06
C GLY A 377 -2.71 -15.29 -9.72
N ASN A 378 -4.02 -15.54 -9.74
CA ASN A 378 -4.82 -15.80 -8.55
C ASN A 378 -5.61 -17.10 -8.78
N SER A 379 -5.19 -18.21 -8.14
CA SER A 379 -5.81 -19.50 -8.38
C SER A 379 -7.19 -19.61 -7.74
N ARG A 380 -8.04 -20.43 -8.36
CA ARG A 380 -9.39 -20.75 -7.90
C ARG A 380 -9.82 -22.12 -8.40
N LEU A 381 -10.75 -22.76 -7.68
CA LEU A 381 -11.50 -23.91 -8.18
C LEU A 381 -12.63 -23.44 -9.09
N ASP A 382 -12.81 -24.12 -10.22
CA ASP A 382 -13.97 -24.02 -11.09
C ASP A 382 -14.61 -25.39 -11.24
N TYR A 383 -15.93 -25.44 -11.48
CA TYR A 383 -16.66 -26.70 -11.59
C TYR A 383 -17.88 -26.58 -12.49
N GLN A 384 -18.18 -27.67 -13.16
CA GLN A 384 -19.35 -27.82 -14.01
C GLN A 384 -20.04 -29.17 -13.69
N LEU A 385 -21.35 -29.14 -13.50
CA LEU A 385 -22.12 -30.38 -13.24
C LEU A 385 -21.75 -31.10 -11.91
N GLY A 386 -21.11 -30.42 -11.00
CA GLY A 386 -20.69 -30.88 -9.68
C GLY A 386 -21.24 -30.04 -8.55
N ASN A 387 -21.07 -30.50 -7.32
CA ASN A 387 -21.40 -29.73 -6.13
C ASN A 387 -20.32 -28.67 -5.84
N ASN A 388 -20.68 -27.56 -5.16
CA ASN A 388 -19.74 -26.56 -4.72
C ASN A 388 -18.67 -27.20 -3.81
N PRO A 389 -17.38 -27.13 -4.15
CA PRO A 389 -16.31 -27.76 -3.38
C PRO A 389 -15.88 -26.98 -2.13
N ASP A 390 -16.40 -25.75 -1.91
CA ASP A 390 -16.05 -24.97 -0.73
C ASP A 390 -16.68 -25.59 0.53
N PRO A 391 -15.88 -26.02 1.53
CA PRO A 391 -16.40 -26.54 2.78
C PRO A 391 -17.37 -25.59 3.49
N THR A 392 -17.12 -24.27 3.39
CA THR A 392 -17.96 -23.23 4.01
C THR A 392 -19.15 -22.81 3.16
N TYR A 393 -19.49 -23.59 2.12
CA TYR A 393 -20.72 -23.37 1.38
C TYR A 393 -21.90 -23.42 2.33
N TYR A 394 -22.77 -22.42 2.30
CA TYR A 394 -23.81 -22.21 3.33
C TYR A 394 -24.71 -23.45 3.56
N LYS A 395 -24.97 -24.29 2.55
CA LYS A 395 -25.74 -25.53 2.68
C LYS A 395 -25.05 -26.64 3.51
N ASN A 396 -23.80 -26.43 3.92
CA ASN A 396 -23.06 -27.32 4.82
C ASN A 396 -23.12 -26.88 6.28
N LEU A 397 -23.70 -25.71 6.57
CA LEU A 397 -23.64 -25.07 7.88
C LEU A 397 -24.95 -25.22 8.66
N PRO A 398 -24.91 -25.32 9.99
CA PRO A 398 -26.10 -25.41 10.86
C PRO A 398 -27.13 -24.31 10.63
N SER A 399 -26.70 -23.07 10.37
CA SER A 399 -27.57 -21.91 10.12
C SER A 399 -28.55 -22.12 8.99
N TYR A 400 -28.09 -22.75 7.88
CA TYR A 400 -28.96 -23.05 6.77
C TYR A 400 -30.12 -23.98 7.15
N PHE A 401 -29.84 -25.05 7.90
CA PHE A 401 -30.87 -26.02 8.33
C PHE A 401 -31.77 -25.41 9.42
N SER A 402 -31.22 -24.56 10.29
CA SER A 402 -32.01 -23.78 11.25
C SER A 402 -33.03 -22.88 10.54
N ASN A 403 -32.61 -22.20 9.46
CA ASN A 403 -33.47 -21.31 8.69
C ASN A 403 -34.52 -22.09 7.84
N LEU A 404 -34.22 -23.31 7.40
CA LEU A 404 -35.22 -24.18 6.79
C LEU A 404 -36.33 -24.59 7.76
N GLY A 405 -36.04 -24.60 9.06
CA GLY A 405 -36.95 -25.05 10.10
C GLY A 405 -37.09 -26.58 10.20
N GLY A 406 -37.70 -27.05 11.29
CA GLY A 406 -37.96 -28.47 11.50
C GLY A 406 -36.80 -29.28 12.07
N TYR A 407 -35.65 -28.70 12.32
CA TYR A 407 -34.47 -29.34 12.92
C TYR A 407 -34.41 -29.08 14.41
N THR A 408 -34.10 -30.10 15.20
CA THR A 408 -33.84 -29.99 16.64
C THR A 408 -32.42 -29.48 16.89
N GLU A 409 -32.16 -28.91 18.05
CA GLU A 409 -30.84 -28.47 18.49
C GLU A 409 -29.80 -29.59 18.41
N GLY A 410 -30.18 -30.83 18.77
CA GLY A 410 -29.29 -31.98 18.66
C GLY A 410 -28.90 -32.30 17.22
N GLN A 411 -29.85 -32.15 16.25
CA GLN A 411 -29.56 -32.34 14.84
C GLN A 411 -28.66 -31.20 14.30
N LEU A 412 -28.87 -29.97 14.69
CA LEU A 412 -28.01 -28.83 14.32
C LEU A 412 -26.60 -29.03 14.87
N THR A 413 -26.46 -29.51 16.11
CA THR A 413 -25.17 -29.88 16.69
C THR A 413 -24.48 -30.97 15.87
N GLN A 414 -25.22 -32.03 15.46
CA GLN A 414 -24.67 -33.08 14.64
C GLN A 414 -24.21 -32.59 13.24
N ILE A 415 -24.92 -31.63 12.65
CA ILE A 415 -24.52 -30.97 11.41
C ILE A 415 -23.20 -30.20 11.62
N GLY A 416 -23.11 -29.45 12.72
CA GLY A 416 -21.87 -28.77 13.09
C GLY A 416 -20.68 -29.73 13.29
N ASP A 417 -20.90 -30.88 13.91
CA ASP A 417 -19.86 -31.91 14.07
C ASP A 417 -19.48 -32.54 12.72
N THR A 418 -20.45 -32.73 11.84
CA THR A 418 -20.20 -33.21 10.47
C THR A 418 -19.37 -32.20 9.68
N PHE A 419 -19.68 -30.91 9.81
CA PHE A 419 -18.89 -29.84 9.22
C PHE A 419 -17.45 -29.83 9.76
N ARG A 420 -17.24 -29.89 11.08
CA ARG A 420 -15.89 -29.98 11.67
C ARG A 420 -15.08 -31.16 11.12
N ALA A 421 -15.72 -32.32 10.93
CA ALA A 421 -15.07 -33.51 10.38
C ALA A 421 -14.70 -33.38 8.89
N ASN A 422 -15.41 -32.53 8.14
CA ASN A 422 -15.26 -32.36 6.69
C ASN A 422 -14.97 -30.89 6.35
N SER A 423 -14.22 -30.20 7.19
CA SER A 423 -14.02 -28.74 7.09
C SER A 423 -12.92 -28.33 6.08
N GLN A 424 -12.30 -29.27 5.39
CA GLN A 424 -11.25 -28.99 4.43
C GLN A 424 -11.67 -29.38 3.01
N ILE A 425 -11.03 -28.78 1.99
CA ILE A 425 -11.24 -29.18 0.59
C ILE A 425 -10.88 -30.65 0.42
N ASP A 426 -11.82 -31.43 -0.12
CA ASP A 426 -11.58 -32.83 -0.47
C ASP A 426 -11.07 -32.97 -1.92
N TRP A 427 -9.76 -32.80 -2.08
CA TRP A 427 -9.09 -32.96 -3.36
C TRP A 427 -9.35 -34.35 -3.98
N ASN A 428 -9.34 -35.41 -3.16
CA ASN A 428 -9.50 -36.75 -3.63
C ASN A 428 -10.91 -36.96 -4.21
N ALA A 429 -11.96 -36.45 -3.57
CA ALA A 429 -13.31 -36.50 -4.09
C ALA A 429 -13.45 -35.85 -5.46
N MET A 430 -12.76 -34.68 -5.67
CA MET A 430 -12.76 -34.00 -6.97
C MET A 430 -12.05 -34.82 -8.06
N TYR A 431 -10.89 -35.43 -7.74
CA TYR A 431 -10.20 -36.35 -8.67
C TYR A 431 -11.09 -37.58 -9.04
N ILE A 432 -11.75 -38.18 -8.05
CA ILE A 432 -12.67 -39.30 -8.27
C ILE A 432 -13.86 -38.86 -9.14
N ALA A 433 -14.42 -37.69 -8.90
CA ALA A 433 -15.52 -37.15 -9.70
C ALA A 433 -15.10 -36.95 -11.17
N ASN A 434 -13.89 -36.42 -11.42
CA ASN A 434 -13.37 -36.26 -12.77
C ASN A 434 -13.15 -37.61 -13.49
N GLN A 435 -12.61 -38.61 -12.78
CA GLN A 435 -12.38 -39.95 -13.33
C GLN A 435 -13.67 -40.69 -13.64
N ASN A 436 -14.71 -40.43 -12.85
CA ASN A 436 -16.04 -41.06 -13.00
C ASN A 436 -17.05 -40.13 -13.69
N SER A 437 -16.60 -39.10 -14.40
CA SER A 437 -17.47 -38.16 -15.10
C SER A 437 -18.41 -38.92 -16.08
N ALA A 438 -19.68 -38.51 -16.13
CA ALA A 438 -20.66 -39.03 -17.08
C ALA A 438 -20.27 -38.78 -18.54
N PHE A 439 -19.37 -37.83 -18.78
CA PHE A 439 -18.82 -37.52 -20.10
C PHE A 439 -17.34 -37.96 -20.14
N ALA A 440 -17.03 -38.96 -20.98
CA ALA A 440 -15.69 -39.54 -21.03
C ALA A 440 -14.57 -38.51 -21.19
N GLY A 441 -13.68 -38.44 -20.18
CA GLY A 441 -12.53 -37.56 -20.17
C GLY A 441 -12.80 -36.10 -19.76
N ARG A 442 -14.05 -35.64 -19.64
CA ARG A 442 -14.39 -34.29 -19.24
C ARG A 442 -14.22 -34.10 -17.74
N SER A 443 -13.42 -33.10 -17.33
CA SER A 443 -13.32 -32.71 -15.93
C SER A 443 -14.61 -32.05 -15.44
N VAL A 444 -15.03 -32.41 -14.22
CA VAL A 444 -16.13 -31.79 -13.47
C VAL A 444 -15.57 -30.62 -12.65
N TYR A 445 -14.35 -30.79 -12.09
CA TYR A 445 -13.63 -29.85 -11.30
C TYR A 445 -12.27 -29.56 -11.92
N VAL A 446 -11.85 -28.30 -11.90
CA VAL A 446 -10.52 -27.88 -12.33
C VAL A 446 -9.96 -26.81 -11.39
N LEU A 447 -8.64 -26.71 -11.33
CA LEU A 447 -7.96 -25.56 -10.75
C LEU A 447 -7.52 -24.61 -11.89
N TYR A 448 -7.86 -23.34 -11.77
CA TYR A 448 -7.46 -22.31 -12.73
C TYR A 448 -6.89 -21.09 -12.00
N GLU A 449 -6.35 -20.15 -12.73
CA GLU A 449 -5.98 -18.83 -12.24
C GLU A 449 -6.62 -17.72 -13.07
N ASP A 450 -7.10 -16.68 -12.40
CA ASP A 450 -7.30 -15.37 -12.99
C ASP A 450 -5.90 -14.76 -13.20
N ARG A 451 -5.48 -14.63 -14.46
CA ARG A 451 -4.12 -14.25 -14.83
C ARG A 451 -4.08 -12.91 -15.52
N THR A 452 -3.12 -12.09 -15.11
CA THR A 452 -2.79 -10.80 -15.72
C THR A 452 -1.33 -10.81 -16.13
N ASP A 453 -1.05 -10.61 -17.43
CA ASP A 453 0.29 -10.50 -17.99
C ASP A 453 0.50 -9.05 -18.44
N ASP A 454 1.27 -8.29 -17.67
CA ASP A 454 1.52 -6.88 -17.89
C ASP A 454 2.81 -6.63 -18.68
N ASN A 455 2.76 -5.66 -19.60
CA ASN A 455 3.92 -5.06 -20.25
C ASN A 455 3.81 -3.54 -20.11
N LEU A 456 4.63 -2.95 -19.27
CA LEU A 456 4.62 -1.53 -18.96
C LEU A 456 5.96 -0.88 -19.38
N LEU A 457 5.88 0.08 -20.28
CA LEU A 457 6.96 1.01 -20.55
C LEU A 457 6.69 2.32 -19.81
N ASN A 458 7.67 2.79 -19.05
CA ASN A 458 7.64 4.05 -18.33
C ASN A 458 8.89 4.87 -18.67
N ALA A 459 8.71 6.14 -19.04
CA ALA A 459 9.81 7.05 -19.33
C ALA A 459 9.52 8.41 -18.70
N ASN A 460 10.50 8.98 -18.01
CA ASN A 460 10.38 10.31 -17.44
C ASN A 460 11.66 11.14 -17.57
N SER A 461 11.50 12.43 -17.37
CA SER A 461 12.62 13.37 -17.25
C SER A 461 12.28 14.40 -16.18
N ILE A 462 13.14 14.54 -15.18
CA ILE A 462 12.93 15.40 -14.00
C ILE A 462 14.10 16.37 -13.90
N ILE A 463 13.80 17.65 -13.85
CA ILE A 463 14.76 18.73 -13.67
C ILE A 463 14.62 19.32 -12.28
N ASN A 464 15.76 19.51 -11.61
CA ASN A 464 15.88 20.21 -10.33
C ASN A 464 16.88 21.34 -10.53
N SER A 465 16.45 22.58 -10.30
CA SER A 465 17.28 23.79 -10.55
C SER A 465 17.15 24.81 -9.44
N SER A 466 18.25 25.19 -8.84
CA SER A 466 18.35 26.35 -7.95
C SER A 466 18.44 27.60 -8.81
N LEU A 467 17.32 28.28 -9.04
CA LEU A 467 17.25 29.50 -9.86
C LEU A 467 17.94 30.69 -9.15
N SER A 468 17.85 30.70 -7.83
CA SER A 468 18.58 31.61 -6.96
C SER A 468 18.87 30.90 -5.63
N ASP A 469 19.50 31.58 -4.69
CA ASP A 469 19.76 31.02 -3.36
C ASP A 469 18.48 30.76 -2.55
N ASN A 470 17.37 31.40 -2.95
CA ASN A 470 16.07 31.28 -2.27
C ASN A 470 14.99 30.56 -3.09
N ILE A 471 15.25 30.23 -4.36
CA ILE A 471 14.23 29.69 -5.28
C ILE A 471 14.73 28.42 -5.93
N VAL A 472 14.00 27.33 -5.75
CA VAL A 472 14.25 26.06 -6.40
C VAL A 472 13.05 25.71 -7.30
N LEU A 473 13.35 25.37 -8.55
CA LEU A 473 12.41 24.81 -9.51
C LEU A 473 12.57 23.30 -9.55
N ASN A 474 11.48 22.59 -9.38
CA ASN A 474 11.36 21.17 -9.70
C ASN A 474 10.32 21.04 -10.82
N ALA A 475 10.63 20.33 -11.88
CA ALA A 475 9.68 20.07 -12.96
C ALA A 475 9.95 18.70 -13.57
N GLY A 476 8.93 18.08 -14.12
CA GLY A 476 9.09 16.78 -14.76
C GLY A 476 7.95 16.44 -15.70
N VAL A 477 8.27 15.54 -16.62
CA VAL A 477 7.32 14.91 -17.52
C VAL A 477 7.45 13.40 -17.41
N ASN A 478 6.34 12.69 -17.52
CA ASN A 478 6.28 11.24 -17.42
C ASN A 478 5.32 10.67 -18.46
N VAL A 479 5.69 9.57 -19.09
CA VAL A 479 4.88 8.85 -20.08
C VAL A 479 4.86 7.37 -19.68
N ARG A 480 3.66 6.79 -19.60
CA ARG A 480 3.46 5.38 -19.27
C ARG A 480 2.57 4.73 -20.32
N LYS A 481 3.00 3.58 -20.84
CA LYS A 481 2.24 2.78 -21.80
C LYS A 481 2.13 1.36 -21.30
N LEU A 482 0.90 0.93 -21.03
CA LEU A 482 0.56 -0.42 -20.56
C LEU A 482 -0.15 -1.20 -21.67
N ARG A 483 0.23 -2.46 -21.81
CA ARG A 483 -0.56 -3.51 -22.43
C ARG A 483 -0.70 -4.64 -21.42
N SER A 484 -1.90 -4.85 -20.93
CA SER A 484 -2.23 -5.86 -19.92
C SER A 484 -3.10 -6.95 -20.57
N HIS A 485 -2.65 -8.18 -20.54
CA HIS A 485 -3.40 -9.34 -21.04
C HIS A 485 -4.04 -10.05 -19.87
N ASN A 486 -5.36 -10.12 -19.88
CA ASN A 486 -6.17 -10.68 -18.80
C ASN A 486 -6.96 -11.89 -19.31
N HIS A 487 -6.79 -13.02 -18.66
CA HIS A 487 -7.43 -14.26 -19.09
C HIS A 487 -7.54 -15.26 -17.92
N GLN A 488 -8.44 -16.22 -18.05
CA GLN A 488 -8.41 -17.41 -17.21
C GLN A 488 -7.41 -18.41 -17.80
N ASN A 489 -6.54 -18.97 -16.97
CA ASN A 489 -5.57 -19.99 -17.34
C ASN A 489 -5.84 -21.27 -16.56
N LEU A 490 -6.03 -22.39 -17.25
CA LEU A 490 -6.29 -23.67 -16.60
C LEU A 490 -4.97 -24.25 -16.07
N LEU A 491 -4.89 -24.50 -14.76
CA LEU A 491 -3.70 -24.99 -14.08
C LEU A 491 -3.65 -26.50 -13.93
N ASP A 492 -4.80 -27.14 -13.58
CA ASP A 492 -4.85 -28.56 -13.26
C ASP A 492 -6.23 -29.15 -13.62
N LEU A 493 -6.24 -30.16 -14.47
CA LEU A 493 -7.45 -30.90 -14.88
C LEU A 493 -7.92 -31.90 -13.82
N MET A 494 -7.16 -32.07 -12.74
CA MET A 494 -7.46 -32.97 -11.63
C MET A 494 -7.85 -34.39 -12.08
N GLY A 495 -7.05 -34.97 -12.98
CA GLY A 495 -7.20 -36.34 -13.49
C GLY A 495 -8.18 -36.50 -14.62
N GLY A 496 -8.83 -35.44 -15.12
CA GLY A 496 -9.57 -35.44 -16.37
C GLY A 496 -8.66 -35.29 -17.60
N GLN A 497 -9.21 -35.31 -18.80
CA GLN A 497 -8.48 -35.15 -20.05
C GLN A 497 -8.64 -33.74 -20.64
N TYR A 498 -9.82 -33.13 -20.41
CA TYR A 498 -10.15 -31.78 -20.87
C TYR A 498 -11.22 -31.14 -19.98
N PHE A 499 -11.32 -29.85 -20.05
CA PHE A 499 -12.40 -29.04 -19.49
C PHE A 499 -13.18 -28.39 -20.63
N LEU A 500 -14.50 -28.37 -20.59
CA LEU A 500 -15.29 -27.78 -21.66
C LEU A 500 -15.46 -26.28 -21.44
N ASP A 501 -15.05 -25.46 -22.42
CA ASP A 501 -15.10 -24.01 -22.32
C ASP A 501 -16.49 -23.45 -22.61
N ILE A 502 -17.38 -23.64 -21.67
CA ILE A 502 -18.75 -23.13 -21.68
C ILE A 502 -19.13 -22.60 -20.30
N ASP A 503 -20.07 -21.68 -20.27
CA ASP A 503 -20.75 -21.29 -19.04
C ASP A 503 -21.94 -22.25 -18.83
N PRO A 504 -21.96 -23.08 -17.77
CA PRO A 504 -22.98 -24.06 -17.52
C PRO A 504 -24.34 -23.48 -17.12
N PHE A 505 -24.42 -22.21 -16.78
CA PHE A 505 -25.67 -21.53 -16.41
C PHE A 505 -26.50 -21.13 -17.64
N TYR A 506 -25.90 -21.12 -18.83
CA TYR A 506 -26.57 -20.78 -20.09
C TYR A 506 -26.59 -21.94 -21.08
N SER A 507 -27.33 -21.77 -22.16
CA SER A 507 -27.47 -22.78 -23.24
C SER A 507 -27.22 -22.15 -24.62
N GLY A 508 -26.93 -23.00 -25.60
CA GLY A 508 -26.73 -22.61 -26.99
C GLY A 508 -25.56 -21.64 -27.15
N ASN A 509 -25.76 -20.55 -27.89
CA ASN A 509 -24.72 -19.54 -28.14
C ASN A 509 -24.34 -18.78 -26.86
N ALA A 510 -25.28 -18.50 -25.99
CA ALA A 510 -25.03 -17.75 -24.75
C ALA A 510 -24.06 -18.47 -23.81
N SER A 511 -24.00 -19.80 -23.85
CA SER A 511 -23.04 -20.57 -23.05
C SER A 511 -21.59 -20.49 -23.56
N GLN A 512 -21.34 -20.01 -24.79
CA GLN A 512 -20.02 -20.04 -25.40
C GLN A 512 -19.13 -18.91 -24.91
N SER A 513 -17.96 -19.24 -24.39
CA SER A 513 -16.92 -18.25 -24.06
C SER A 513 -16.35 -17.57 -25.31
N ASP A 514 -16.26 -18.30 -26.42
CA ASP A 514 -15.80 -17.81 -27.72
C ASP A 514 -16.63 -18.41 -28.89
N LEU A 515 -17.52 -17.64 -29.45
CA LEU A 515 -18.31 -18.04 -30.62
C LEU A 515 -17.48 -18.32 -31.89
N ASN A 516 -16.24 -17.79 -31.98
CA ASN A 516 -15.35 -18.11 -33.08
C ASN A 516 -14.81 -19.54 -32.99
N ASN A 517 -14.80 -20.12 -31.79
CA ASN A 517 -14.34 -21.47 -31.50
C ASN A 517 -15.28 -22.12 -30.47
N PRO A 518 -16.51 -22.49 -30.84
CA PRO A 518 -17.50 -23.00 -29.90
C PRO A 518 -17.12 -24.39 -29.36
N ASN A 519 -17.56 -24.70 -28.14
CA ASN A 519 -17.37 -25.97 -27.45
C ASN A 519 -15.89 -26.42 -27.38
N ARG A 520 -14.99 -25.52 -27.10
CA ARG A 520 -13.56 -25.83 -26.99
C ARG A 520 -13.30 -26.80 -25.85
N GLU A 521 -12.50 -27.80 -26.13
CA GLU A 521 -11.92 -28.70 -25.12
C GLU A 521 -10.57 -28.10 -24.67
N ILE A 522 -10.45 -27.74 -23.41
CA ILE A 522 -9.30 -26.98 -22.86
C ILE A 522 -8.44 -27.93 -22.04
N GLY A 523 -7.14 -27.90 -22.34
CA GLY A 523 -6.08 -28.56 -21.57
C GLY A 523 -5.38 -27.60 -20.60
N GLU A 524 -4.44 -28.15 -19.82
CA GLU A 524 -3.63 -27.37 -18.89
C GLU A 524 -2.78 -26.31 -19.63
N ASN A 525 -2.62 -25.15 -18.98
CA ASN A 525 -1.93 -23.97 -19.50
C ASN A 525 -2.59 -23.35 -20.75
N GLN A 526 -3.87 -23.60 -20.96
CA GLN A 526 -4.67 -22.96 -22.00
C GLN A 526 -5.65 -21.95 -21.40
N SER A 527 -5.89 -20.87 -22.16
CA SER A 527 -6.87 -19.85 -21.77
C SER A 527 -8.29 -20.30 -22.09
N TYR A 528 -9.24 -20.04 -21.18
CA TYR A 528 -10.66 -20.28 -21.31
C TYR A 528 -11.49 -19.19 -20.63
N GLY A 529 -12.82 -19.32 -20.64
CA GLY A 529 -13.73 -18.39 -19.99
C GLY A 529 -13.66 -16.98 -20.58
N TYR A 530 -12.72 -16.16 -20.14
CA TYR A 530 -12.51 -14.83 -20.70
C TYR A 530 -11.07 -14.63 -21.18
N ASN A 531 -10.90 -13.75 -22.18
CA ASN A 531 -9.59 -13.40 -22.74
C ASN A 531 -9.64 -12.02 -23.39
N TYR A 532 -8.92 -11.04 -22.83
CA TYR A 532 -8.94 -9.67 -23.32
C TYR A 532 -7.65 -8.91 -23.00
N LEU A 533 -7.42 -7.82 -23.71
CA LEU A 533 -6.34 -6.87 -23.46
C LEU A 533 -6.92 -5.57 -22.92
N LEU A 534 -6.18 -4.97 -21.97
CA LEU A 534 -6.37 -3.59 -21.58
C LEU A 534 -5.16 -2.78 -22.05
N HIS A 535 -5.45 -1.67 -22.69
CA HIS A 535 -4.45 -0.70 -23.13
C HIS A 535 -4.62 0.58 -22.34
N ALA A 536 -3.51 1.12 -21.83
CA ALA A 536 -3.49 2.42 -21.18
C ALA A 536 -2.29 3.24 -21.66
N LEU A 537 -2.53 4.51 -21.93
CA LEU A 537 -1.51 5.51 -22.23
C LEU A 537 -1.71 6.70 -21.31
N THR A 538 -0.70 7.03 -20.51
CA THR A 538 -0.74 8.19 -19.62
C THR A 538 0.42 9.11 -19.92
N PHE A 539 0.12 10.39 -20.04
CA PHE A 539 1.09 11.47 -20.06
C PHE A 539 0.79 12.37 -18.86
N ASP A 540 1.80 12.66 -18.06
CA ASP A 540 1.69 13.65 -16.99
C ASP A 540 2.91 14.56 -16.93
N GLY A 541 2.71 15.78 -16.44
CA GLY A 541 3.76 16.75 -16.24
C GLY A 541 3.46 17.66 -15.07
N PHE A 542 4.50 18.06 -14.35
CA PHE A 542 4.37 18.98 -13.22
C PHE A 542 5.44 20.05 -13.23
N THR A 543 5.12 21.16 -12.56
CA THR A 543 6.09 22.21 -12.19
C THR A 543 5.84 22.62 -10.75
N GLN A 544 6.92 22.85 -10.03
CA GLN A 544 6.89 23.25 -8.62
C GLN A 544 7.99 24.29 -8.35
N PHE A 545 7.63 25.35 -7.69
CA PHE A 545 8.57 26.34 -7.18
C PHE A 545 8.58 26.29 -5.66
N LYS A 546 9.76 26.15 -5.08
CA LYS A 546 9.99 26.25 -3.63
C LYS A 546 10.73 27.54 -3.34
N PHE A 547 10.25 28.28 -2.37
CA PHE A 547 10.80 29.55 -1.91
C PHE A 547 11.24 29.41 -0.45
N THR A 548 12.49 29.71 -0.16
CA THR A 548 13.07 29.58 1.19
C THR A 548 13.60 30.92 1.67
N TYR A 549 13.02 31.41 2.77
CA TYR A 549 13.44 32.67 3.42
C TYR A 549 13.64 32.43 4.92
N ASP A 550 14.20 33.42 5.63
CA ASP A 550 14.56 33.27 7.04
C ASP A 550 13.39 32.81 7.93
N LYS A 551 12.21 33.42 7.77
CA LYS A 551 11.02 33.12 8.58
C LYS A 551 9.92 32.36 7.89
N VAL A 552 9.98 32.26 6.57
CA VAL A 552 8.89 31.68 5.78
C VAL A 552 9.46 30.88 4.63
N ASP A 553 9.08 29.61 4.55
CA ASP A 553 9.21 28.82 3.33
C ASP A 553 7.82 28.63 2.74
N PHE A 554 7.70 28.68 1.43
CA PHE A 554 6.45 28.32 0.75
C PHE A 554 6.73 27.66 -0.60
N TYR A 555 5.76 26.98 -1.11
CA TYR A 555 5.84 26.38 -2.43
C TYR A 555 4.50 26.49 -3.16
N LEU A 556 4.59 26.46 -4.48
CA LEU A 556 3.45 26.38 -5.39
C LEU A 556 3.76 25.34 -6.44
N ALA A 557 2.81 24.47 -6.72
CA ALA A 557 2.95 23.44 -7.75
C ALA A 557 1.67 23.26 -8.54
N GLN A 558 1.84 22.85 -9.79
CA GLN A 558 0.75 22.50 -10.70
C GLN A 558 1.10 21.25 -11.48
N ASN A 559 0.08 20.50 -11.88
CA ASN A 559 0.23 19.39 -12.80
C ASN A 559 -0.88 19.37 -13.85
N PHE A 560 -0.59 18.68 -14.94
CA PHE A 560 -1.53 18.27 -15.96
C PHE A 560 -1.28 16.80 -16.29
N SER A 561 -2.37 16.04 -16.48
CA SER A 561 -2.27 14.68 -16.97
C SER A 561 -3.35 14.37 -18.01
N ARG A 562 -2.99 13.51 -18.96
CA ARG A 562 -3.91 12.93 -19.93
C ARG A 562 -3.78 11.42 -19.88
N THR A 563 -4.90 10.75 -19.69
CA THR A 563 -4.97 9.28 -19.59
C THR A 563 -5.99 8.75 -20.58
N GLU A 564 -5.59 7.78 -21.39
CA GLU A 564 -6.44 7.11 -22.36
C GLU A 564 -6.48 5.61 -22.03
N TYR A 565 -7.69 5.04 -22.02
CA TYR A 565 -7.96 3.62 -21.80
C TYR A 565 -8.75 3.02 -22.94
N GLN A 566 -8.44 1.76 -23.28
CA GLN A 566 -9.15 0.98 -24.28
C GLN A 566 -9.12 -0.50 -23.90
N ARG A 567 -10.25 -1.20 -24.09
CA ARG A 567 -10.33 -2.66 -24.02
C ARG A 567 -10.33 -3.26 -25.41
N GLU A 568 -9.69 -4.43 -25.55
CA GLU A 568 -9.68 -5.24 -26.76
C GLU A 568 -10.02 -6.69 -26.39
N GLY A 569 -11.21 -7.17 -26.78
CA GLY A 569 -11.61 -8.55 -26.53
C GLY A 569 -10.95 -9.51 -27.52
N LEU A 570 -10.38 -10.62 -27.02
CA LEU A 570 -9.78 -11.67 -27.83
C LEU A 570 -10.75 -12.84 -28.06
N TYR A 571 -11.80 -12.95 -27.24
CA TYR A 571 -12.90 -13.90 -27.42
C TYR A 571 -14.18 -13.16 -27.81
N LYS A 572 -14.97 -13.80 -28.68
CA LYS A 572 -16.32 -13.36 -29.00
C LYS A 572 -17.30 -14.05 -28.06
N ASN A 573 -17.60 -13.41 -26.92
CA ASN A 573 -18.47 -13.96 -25.90
C ASN A 573 -19.89 -14.17 -26.43
N GLY A 574 -20.53 -15.27 -26.05
CA GLY A 574 -21.84 -15.66 -26.56
C GLY A 574 -22.99 -14.78 -26.09
N ILE A 575 -22.88 -14.22 -24.86
CA ILE A 575 -23.87 -13.29 -24.31
C ILE A 575 -23.74 -11.93 -24.97
N TYR A 576 -22.50 -11.46 -25.18
CA TYR A 576 -22.17 -10.13 -25.73
C TYR A 576 -21.58 -10.22 -27.14
N ALA A 577 -22.19 -11.03 -28.02
CA ALA A 577 -21.67 -11.33 -29.36
C ALA A 577 -21.28 -10.11 -30.22
N ASP A 578 -22.00 -9.00 -30.06
CA ASP A 578 -21.82 -7.79 -30.86
C ASP A 578 -20.88 -6.75 -30.20
N ASN A 579 -20.52 -6.95 -28.92
CA ASN A 579 -19.75 -5.97 -28.15
C ASN A 579 -18.67 -6.59 -27.25
N SER A 580 -18.14 -7.74 -27.60
CA SER A 580 -17.11 -8.42 -26.78
C SER A 580 -15.78 -8.58 -27.49
N TYR A 581 -15.79 -8.72 -28.84
CA TYR A 581 -14.63 -9.04 -29.66
C TYR A 581 -14.01 -7.82 -30.32
N GLY A 582 -12.67 -7.81 -30.40
CA GLY A 582 -11.91 -6.72 -31.00
C GLY A 582 -11.81 -5.47 -30.08
N LYS A 583 -11.33 -4.38 -30.66
CA LYS A 583 -11.13 -3.12 -29.95
C LYS A 583 -12.45 -2.40 -29.70
N GLY A 584 -12.73 -2.15 -28.45
CA GLY A 584 -13.82 -1.26 -28.04
C GLY A 584 -13.46 0.23 -28.21
N ASN A 585 -14.39 1.09 -27.84
CA ASN A 585 -14.14 2.54 -27.82
C ASN A 585 -13.06 2.88 -26.79
N SER A 586 -12.23 3.87 -27.11
CA SER A 586 -11.32 4.46 -26.13
C SER A 586 -12.02 5.56 -25.34
N ILE A 587 -11.59 5.75 -24.09
CA ILE A 587 -12.00 6.87 -23.25
C ILE A 587 -10.78 7.65 -22.80
N THR A 588 -10.87 8.98 -22.83
CA THR A 588 -9.79 9.89 -22.47
C THR A 588 -10.20 10.79 -21.32
N PHE A 589 -9.32 10.94 -20.34
CA PHE A 589 -9.46 11.86 -19.21
C PHE A 589 -8.34 12.89 -19.24
N GLU A 590 -8.69 14.15 -19.11
CA GLU A 590 -7.76 15.26 -18.95
C GLU A 590 -7.92 15.83 -17.54
N ASN A 591 -6.82 15.85 -16.80
CA ASN A 591 -6.84 16.17 -15.39
C ASN A 591 -5.79 17.21 -15.06
N PHE A 592 -6.06 17.99 -14.03
CA PHE A 592 -5.16 19.03 -13.56
C PHE A 592 -5.16 19.08 -12.02
N GLY A 593 -4.09 19.63 -11.47
CA GLY A 593 -3.97 19.83 -10.04
C GLY A 593 -3.16 21.06 -9.70
N PHE A 594 -3.48 21.61 -8.53
CA PHE A 594 -2.75 22.71 -7.91
C PHE A 594 -2.51 22.36 -6.46
N LYS A 595 -1.30 22.61 -5.98
CA LYS A 595 -1.00 22.53 -4.55
C LYS A 595 -0.06 23.63 -4.13
N GLY A 596 -0.13 23.98 -2.87
CA GLY A 596 0.76 24.94 -2.25
C GLY A 596 0.81 24.78 -0.75
N GLY A 597 1.84 25.31 -0.16
CA GLY A 597 2.01 25.28 1.30
C GLY A 597 2.93 26.37 1.78
N LEU A 598 2.86 26.58 3.09
CA LEU A 598 3.59 27.61 3.81
C LEU A 598 4.10 27.04 5.12
N THR A 599 5.41 27.14 5.36
CA THR A 599 6.02 26.88 6.67
C THR A 599 6.45 28.19 7.30
N TYR A 600 5.81 28.60 8.40
CA TYR A 600 6.20 29.76 9.20
C TYR A 600 7.13 29.32 10.34
N LYS A 601 8.35 29.84 10.33
CA LYS A 601 9.39 29.58 11.33
C LYS A 601 9.29 30.61 12.44
N LEU A 602 8.47 30.35 13.48
CA LEU A 602 8.31 31.27 14.61
C LEU A 602 9.66 31.51 15.28
N ASN A 603 10.44 30.46 15.48
CA ASN A 603 11.84 30.48 15.92
C ASN A 603 12.49 29.14 15.54
N GLY A 604 13.77 28.93 15.89
CA GLY A 604 14.51 27.70 15.59
C GLY A 604 13.94 26.40 16.18
N ARG A 605 12.85 26.45 16.96
CA ARG A 605 12.23 25.28 17.62
C ARG A 605 10.79 25.10 17.24
N ASN A 606 10.08 26.15 16.85
CA ASN A 606 8.65 26.18 16.66
C ASN A 606 8.31 26.55 15.22
N TYR A 607 7.56 25.70 14.55
CA TYR A 607 7.15 25.87 13.17
C TYR A 607 5.66 25.63 13.03
N PHE A 608 5.02 26.40 12.17
CA PHE A 608 3.66 26.15 11.69
C PHE A 608 3.75 25.83 10.21
N ASP A 609 3.15 24.69 9.82
CA ASP A 609 3.15 24.22 8.45
C ASP A 609 1.72 24.05 7.96
N PHE A 610 1.43 24.57 6.78
CA PHE A 610 0.12 24.53 6.15
C PHE A 610 0.27 24.03 4.73
N ASN A 611 -0.51 23.08 4.33
CA ASN A 611 -0.51 22.54 2.98
C ASN A 611 -1.95 22.42 2.45
N GLY A 612 -2.11 22.61 1.15
CA GLY A 612 -3.38 22.45 0.45
C GLY A 612 -3.18 21.88 -0.93
N LEU A 613 -4.14 21.07 -1.36
CA LEU A 613 -4.18 20.37 -2.63
C LEU A 613 -5.60 20.42 -3.21
N TYR A 614 -5.69 20.69 -4.49
CA TYR A 614 -6.84 20.38 -5.31
C TYR A 614 -6.35 19.67 -6.57
N GLN A 615 -6.90 18.50 -6.88
CA GLN A 615 -6.59 17.79 -8.12
C GLN A 615 -7.80 17.03 -8.64
N THR A 616 -7.87 16.86 -9.95
CA THR A 616 -8.68 15.84 -10.57
C THR A 616 -7.80 14.65 -10.94
N LYS A 617 -8.36 13.45 -10.92
CA LYS A 617 -7.65 12.18 -11.14
C LYS A 617 -8.53 11.28 -12.01
N ALA A 618 -7.97 10.68 -13.05
CA ALA A 618 -8.68 9.68 -13.84
C ALA A 618 -9.11 8.51 -12.95
N PRO A 619 -10.29 7.92 -13.17
CA PRO A 619 -10.67 6.65 -12.55
C PRO A 619 -9.63 5.58 -12.84
N SER A 620 -9.52 4.58 -11.98
CA SER A 620 -8.63 3.45 -12.24
C SER A 620 -9.09 2.66 -13.47
N LEU A 621 -8.17 2.02 -14.16
CA LEU A 621 -8.49 1.17 -15.32
C LEU A 621 -9.45 0.05 -14.94
N ARG A 622 -9.37 -0.47 -13.70
CA ARG A 622 -10.27 -1.47 -13.12
C ARG A 622 -11.74 -1.01 -13.17
N ASN A 623 -12.01 0.26 -12.88
CA ASN A 623 -13.35 0.81 -12.78
C ASN A 623 -13.86 1.43 -14.09
N THR A 624 -13.10 1.25 -15.19
CA THR A 624 -13.42 1.91 -16.48
C THR A 624 -14.43 1.13 -17.31
N PHE A 625 -14.44 -0.20 -17.20
CA PHE A 625 -15.35 -1.05 -17.97
C PHE A 625 -16.29 -1.80 -17.04
N SER A 626 -17.60 -1.77 -17.34
CA SER A 626 -18.64 -2.33 -16.46
C SER A 626 -18.45 -3.82 -16.17
N ASN A 627 -18.07 -4.60 -17.17
CA ASN A 627 -17.64 -5.99 -17.05
C ASN A 627 -16.54 -6.29 -18.07
N ALA A 628 -15.29 -5.90 -17.74
CA ALA A 628 -14.15 -6.07 -18.63
C ALA A 628 -13.90 -7.53 -19.05
N ARG A 629 -14.35 -8.50 -18.27
CA ARG A 629 -14.20 -9.93 -18.62
C ARG A 629 -15.00 -10.30 -19.86
N LEU A 630 -16.21 -9.75 -20.00
CA LEU A 630 -17.16 -10.20 -21.00
C LEU A 630 -17.47 -9.23 -22.13
N ASN A 631 -17.36 -7.91 -21.90
CA ASN A 631 -17.78 -6.90 -22.88
C ASN A 631 -16.92 -5.64 -22.90
N ASN A 632 -17.12 -4.80 -23.95
CA ASN A 632 -16.41 -3.53 -24.17
C ASN A 632 -17.18 -2.30 -23.61
N VAL A 633 -18.20 -2.49 -22.78
CA VAL A 633 -19.05 -1.41 -22.28
C VAL A 633 -18.24 -0.57 -21.29
N ILE A 634 -18.06 0.71 -21.61
CA ILE A 634 -17.50 1.69 -20.69
C ILE A 634 -18.51 1.94 -19.57
N THR A 635 -18.02 2.01 -18.35
CA THR A 635 -18.83 2.26 -17.15
C THR A 635 -19.70 3.51 -17.35
N PRO A 636 -21.02 3.41 -17.14
CA PRO A 636 -21.91 4.56 -17.29
C PRO A 636 -21.54 5.70 -16.34
N ASP A 637 -21.71 6.94 -16.80
CA ASP A 637 -21.50 8.16 -16.02
C ASP A 637 -20.07 8.32 -15.43
N LEU A 638 -19.10 7.60 -16.00
CA LEU A 638 -17.72 7.61 -15.54
C LEU A 638 -17.06 8.97 -15.75
N GLN A 639 -16.56 9.56 -14.69
CA GLN A 639 -15.87 10.85 -14.71
C GLN A 639 -14.63 10.84 -13.82
N SER A 640 -13.80 11.88 -13.98
CA SER A 640 -12.61 12.04 -13.11
C SER A 640 -13.00 12.36 -11.67
N GLU A 641 -12.33 11.73 -10.73
CA GLU A 641 -12.45 12.03 -9.30
C GLU A 641 -11.89 13.43 -8.99
N ARG A 642 -12.48 14.10 -8.02
CA ARG A 642 -11.99 15.37 -7.47
C ARG A 642 -11.46 15.16 -6.05
N VAL A 643 -10.21 15.47 -5.83
CA VAL A 643 -9.54 15.34 -4.52
C VAL A 643 -9.16 16.71 -4.01
N THR A 644 -9.72 17.08 -2.86
CA THR A 644 -9.37 18.31 -2.12
C THR A 644 -8.79 17.90 -0.77
N SER A 645 -7.60 18.38 -0.44
CA SER A 645 -6.95 18.08 0.84
C SER A 645 -6.31 19.32 1.43
N ALA A 646 -6.39 19.46 2.74
CA ALA A 646 -5.70 20.50 3.48
C ALA A 646 -5.21 19.96 4.82
N ASP A 647 -4.06 20.40 5.25
CA ASP A 647 -3.55 20.11 6.59
C ASP A 647 -2.83 21.31 7.21
N ALA A 648 -2.83 21.35 8.53
CA ALA A 648 -2.14 22.35 9.33
C ALA A 648 -1.42 21.66 10.47
N SER A 649 -0.12 21.91 10.60
CA SER A 649 0.74 21.28 11.59
C SER A 649 1.44 22.29 12.48
N TYR A 650 1.49 22.03 13.77
CA TYR A 650 2.43 22.64 14.68
C TYR A 650 3.57 21.67 14.96
N ILE A 651 4.80 22.11 14.75
CA ILE A 651 6.01 21.30 14.88
C ILE A 651 6.92 21.93 15.93
N LEU A 652 7.23 21.15 16.96
CA LEU A 652 8.19 21.51 18.01
C LEU A 652 9.44 20.63 17.88
N LYS A 653 10.61 21.27 17.77
CA LYS A 653 11.91 20.59 17.70
C LYS A 653 12.84 21.17 18.76
N THR A 654 13.01 20.46 19.86
CA THR A 654 13.99 20.78 20.92
C THR A 654 14.98 19.63 21.06
N PRO A 655 16.11 19.79 21.77
CA PRO A 655 17.05 18.68 22.01
C PRO A 655 16.44 17.47 22.71
N LYS A 656 15.43 17.69 23.56
CA LYS A 656 14.77 16.63 24.33
C LYS A 656 13.44 16.20 23.75
N ILE A 657 12.71 17.11 23.10
CA ILE A 657 11.34 16.87 22.65
C ILE A 657 11.24 17.18 21.16
N LYS A 658 10.70 16.24 20.42
CA LYS A 658 10.18 16.45 19.07
C LYS A 658 8.71 16.14 19.09
N ALA A 659 7.89 17.07 18.66
CA ALA A 659 6.44 16.89 18.61
C ALA A 659 5.89 17.45 17.31
N ARG A 660 4.87 16.80 16.79
CA ARG A 660 4.05 17.28 15.69
C ARG A 660 2.58 17.02 15.99
N LEU A 661 1.80 18.08 15.93
CA LEU A 661 0.34 18.02 15.98
C LEU A 661 -0.19 18.51 14.65
N THR A 662 -0.98 17.68 13.97
CA THR A 662 -1.53 17.97 12.64
C THR A 662 -3.04 17.83 12.67
N GLY A 663 -3.77 18.84 12.21
CA GLY A 663 -5.17 18.72 11.81
C GLY A 663 -5.25 18.54 10.30
N PHE A 664 -6.13 17.68 9.81
CA PHE A 664 -6.29 17.42 8.39
C PHE A 664 -7.75 17.30 7.97
N TYR A 665 -7.99 17.62 6.72
CA TYR A 665 -9.25 17.46 6.02
C TYR A 665 -8.98 17.00 4.59
N THR A 666 -9.66 15.95 4.14
CA THR A 666 -9.62 15.47 2.75
C THR A 666 -11.03 15.14 2.29
N LYS A 667 -11.40 15.59 1.11
CA LYS A 667 -12.64 15.24 0.42
C LYS A 667 -12.31 14.66 -0.94
N ILE A 668 -12.89 13.48 -1.22
CA ILE A 668 -12.84 12.81 -2.50
C ILE A 668 -14.26 12.77 -3.02
N GLN A 669 -14.46 13.19 -4.26
CA GLN A 669 -15.79 13.28 -4.87
C GLN A 669 -15.80 12.59 -6.24
N ASP A 670 -16.98 12.14 -6.64
CA ASP A 670 -17.24 11.50 -7.93
C ASP A 670 -16.45 10.20 -8.16
N ALA A 671 -16.04 9.51 -7.09
CA ALA A 671 -15.38 8.22 -7.25
C ALA A 671 -16.36 7.16 -7.77
N THR A 672 -15.83 6.20 -8.51
CA THR A 672 -16.58 5.07 -9.06
C THR A 672 -15.91 3.78 -8.60
N GLU A 673 -16.70 2.84 -8.09
CA GLU A 673 -16.22 1.52 -7.66
C GLU A 673 -17.03 0.44 -8.36
N ILE A 674 -16.35 -0.63 -8.82
CA ILE A 674 -16.98 -1.82 -9.39
C ILE A 674 -16.65 -3.02 -8.52
N SER A 675 -17.71 -3.74 -8.13
CA SER A 675 -17.63 -4.99 -7.41
C SER A 675 -18.47 -6.08 -8.09
N PHE A 676 -18.33 -7.33 -7.65
CA PHE A 676 -19.09 -8.43 -8.18
C PHE A 676 -19.70 -9.22 -7.04
N PHE A 677 -20.96 -9.57 -7.13
CA PHE A 677 -21.62 -10.39 -6.13
C PHE A 677 -22.69 -11.29 -6.75
N TYR A 678 -23.14 -12.27 -5.98
CA TYR A 678 -24.23 -13.16 -6.31
C TYR A 678 -25.42 -12.78 -5.42
N GLY A 679 -26.54 -12.38 -6.03
CA GLY A 679 -27.72 -11.91 -5.33
C GLY A 679 -28.96 -12.74 -5.63
N GLU A 680 -29.86 -12.82 -4.65
CA GLU A 680 -31.18 -13.41 -4.78
C GLU A 680 -32.21 -12.27 -4.88
N GLY A 681 -33.19 -12.39 -5.77
CA GLY A 681 -34.25 -11.40 -5.92
C GLY A 681 -33.86 -10.09 -6.60
N ILE A 682 -32.81 -10.05 -7.42
CA ILE A 682 -32.31 -8.83 -8.05
C ILE A 682 -32.69 -8.73 -9.54
N GLY A 683 -33.14 -9.79 -10.18
CA GLY A 683 -32.98 -9.92 -11.65
C GLY A 683 -34.21 -9.91 -12.54
N SER A 684 -35.49 -10.00 -12.13
CA SER A 684 -36.56 -10.04 -13.11
C SER A 684 -37.89 -9.44 -12.66
N ASP A 685 -38.53 -8.68 -13.58
CA ASP A 685 -39.92 -8.22 -13.49
C ASP A 685 -40.95 -9.36 -13.43
N ASP A 686 -40.52 -10.62 -13.61
CA ASP A 686 -41.42 -11.81 -13.68
C ASP A 686 -41.58 -12.56 -12.35
N GLY A 687 -41.06 -12.03 -11.24
CA GLY A 687 -41.30 -12.63 -9.88
C GLY A 687 -40.65 -13.98 -9.66
N GLY A 688 -39.68 -14.36 -10.43
CA GLY A 688 -38.88 -15.57 -10.25
C GLY A 688 -37.74 -15.35 -9.28
N ASP A 689 -37.58 -16.32 -8.37
CA ASP A 689 -36.47 -16.41 -7.40
C ASP A 689 -35.13 -16.75 -8.09
N GLU A 690 -34.78 -15.99 -9.15
CA GLU A 690 -33.55 -16.27 -9.88
C GLU A 690 -32.35 -15.62 -9.24
N ASP A 691 -31.47 -16.49 -8.78
CA ASP A 691 -30.13 -16.15 -8.31
C ASP A 691 -29.27 -15.69 -9.50
N THR A 692 -28.73 -14.48 -9.44
CA THR A 692 -27.90 -13.96 -10.54
C THR A 692 -26.57 -13.44 -10.04
N PHE A 693 -25.54 -13.56 -10.87
CA PHE A 693 -24.23 -12.98 -10.67
C PHE A 693 -24.16 -11.63 -11.40
N VAL A 694 -23.94 -10.57 -10.66
CA VAL A 694 -23.96 -9.21 -11.19
C VAL A 694 -22.65 -8.47 -10.96
N SER A 695 -22.32 -7.58 -11.90
CA SER A 695 -21.34 -6.52 -11.69
C SER A 695 -22.06 -5.32 -11.12
N GLU A 696 -21.71 -4.95 -9.88
CA GLU A 696 -22.21 -3.76 -9.19
C GLU A 696 -21.35 -2.56 -9.56
N ILE A 697 -21.97 -1.48 -10.01
CA ILE A 697 -21.34 -0.22 -10.39
C ILE A 697 -21.89 0.86 -9.48
N VAL A 698 -21.07 1.35 -8.56
CA VAL A 698 -21.41 2.47 -7.68
C VAL A 698 -20.67 3.71 -8.14
N SER A 699 -21.41 4.74 -8.56
CA SER A 699 -20.87 6.00 -9.09
C SER A 699 -21.28 7.19 -8.25
N GLY A 700 -20.52 8.29 -8.35
CA GLY A 700 -20.76 9.49 -7.55
C GLY A 700 -20.50 9.26 -6.05
N ILE A 701 -19.52 8.45 -5.73
CA ILE A 701 -19.11 8.20 -4.34
C ILE A 701 -18.35 9.42 -3.82
N ASP A 702 -18.89 10.03 -2.76
CA ASP A 702 -18.27 11.15 -2.06
C ASP A 702 -17.78 10.69 -0.69
N LYS A 703 -16.46 10.80 -0.44
CA LYS A 703 -15.82 10.47 0.84
C LYS A 703 -15.27 11.71 1.51
N GLN A 704 -15.38 11.78 2.83
CA GLN A 704 -14.81 12.85 3.65
C GLN A 704 -14.01 12.26 4.81
N ASN A 705 -12.76 12.67 4.91
CA ASN A 705 -11.83 12.24 5.95
C ASN A 705 -11.31 13.47 6.68
N MET A 706 -11.51 13.54 7.99
CA MET A 706 -10.96 14.62 8.80
C MET A 706 -10.51 14.10 10.16
N GLY A 707 -9.54 14.77 10.76
CA GLY A 707 -9.04 14.34 12.05
C GLY A 707 -7.81 15.08 12.53
N VAL A 708 -7.23 14.52 13.58
CA VAL A 708 -6.04 15.04 14.25
C VAL A 708 -5.03 13.92 14.44
N GLU A 709 -3.77 14.23 14.19
CA GLU A 709 -2.61 13.35 14.34
C GLU A 709 -1.60 13.96 15.31
N LEU A 710 -1.08 13.15 16.23
CA LEU A 710 -0.04 13.53 17.17
C LEU A 710 1.13 12.57 17.08
N GLY A 711 2.35 13.10 16.97
CA GLY A 711 3.59 12.36 17.13
C GLY A 711 4.47 13.08 18.16
N LEU A 712 4.98 12.33 19.14
CA LEU A 712 5.83 12.85 20.21
C LEU A 712 7.01 11.91 20.46
N GLU A 713 8.21 12.44 20.45
CA GLU A 713 9.43 11.79 20.92
C GLU A 713 10.01 12.62 22.08
N TYR A 714 10.25 11.98 23.22
CA TYR A 714 10.83 12.63 24.39
C TYR A 714 12.03 11.84 24.92
N ASN A 715 13.20 12.43 24.81
CA ASN A 715 14.43 11.91 25.42
C ASN A 715 14.45 12.28 26.91
N ILE A 716 13.96 11.38 27.77
CA ILE A 716 13.90 11.58 29.23
C ILE A 716 15.31 11.70 29.78
N THR A 717 16.19 10.78 29.38
CA THR A 717 17.64 10.80 29.63
C THR A 717 18.38 10.54 28.33
N SER A 718 19.71 10.44 28.39
CA SER A 718 20.52 10.01 27.24
C SER A 718 20.28 8.56 26.84
N THR A 719 19.70 7.74 27.73
CA THR A 719 19.47 6.32 27.54
C THR A 719 17.99 5.91 27.52
N ILE A 720 17.10 6.77 27.99
CA ILE A 720 15.65 6.49 28.03
C ILE A 720 14.90 7.44 27.12
N LYS A 721 14.15 6.87 26.20
CA LYS A 721 13.29 7.57 25.26
C LYS A 721 11.83 7.12 25.45
N ALA A 722 10.93 8.09 25.55
CA ALA A 722 9.50 7.86 25.42
C ALA A 722 9.01 8.31 24.06
N THR A 723 8.05 7.56 23.50
CA THR A 723 7.33 7.91 22.27
C THR A 723 5.84 7.85 22.50
N ALA A 724 5.12 8.80 21.92
CA ALA A 724 3.65 8.73 21.89
C ALA A 724 3.18 9.09 20.48
N ALA A 725 2.17 8.39 20.01
CA ALA A 725 1.50 8.69 18.78
C ALA A 725 -0.02 8.52 18.96
N ALA A 726 -0.81 9.38 18.33
CA ALA A 726 -2.25 9.25 18.35
C ALA A 726 -2.84 9.73 17.02
N SER A 727 -3.90 9.08 16.60
CA SER A 727 -4.76 9.49 15.49
C SER A 727 -6.20 9.39 15.93
N TYR A 728 -6.95 10.46 15.74
CA TYR A 728 -8.38 10.47 15.90
C TYR A 728 -8.98 11.01 14.61
N GLY A 729 -9.72 10.19 13.89
CA GLY A 729 -10.32 10.54 12.63
C GLY A 729 -11.80 10.23 12.57
N GLN A 730 -12.50 10.89 11.64
CA GLN A 730 -13.82 10.57 11.17
C GLN A 730 -13.76 10.41 9.66
N TYR A 731 -13.96 9.18 9.19
CA TYR A 731 -13.91 8.81 7.78
C TYR A 731 -15.29 8.30 7.38
N ILE A 732 -16.01 9.09 6.60
CA ILE A 732 -17.41 8.84 6.24
C ILE A 732 -17.65 9.04 4.76
N PHE A 733 -18.76 8.48 4.28
CA PHE A 733 -19.36 8.88 3.02
C PHE A 733 -20.12 10.18 3.24
N SER A 734 -19.78 11.24 2.50
CA SER A 734 -20.34 12.59 2.73
C SER A 734 -21.61 12.86 1.96
N ASP A 735 -21.92 12.04 0.95
CA ASP A 735 -23.17 12.08 0.20
C ASP A 735 -23.60 10.68 -0.23
N ASN A 736 -24.83 10.59 -0.78
CA ASN A 736 -25.35 9.35 -1.34
C ASN A 736 -24.77 9.13 -2.75
N ALA A 737 -24.52 7.86 -3.06
CA ALA A 737 -24.05 7.44 -4.37
C ALA A 737 -25.20 6.95 -5.26
N ARG A 738 -24.90 6.47 -6.44
CA ARG A 738 -25.84 5.85 -7.36
C ARG A 738 -25.37 4.45 -7.73
N LEU A 739 -26.30 3.50 -7.78
CA LEU A 739 -26.01 2.11 -8.07
C LEU A 739 -26.68 1.69 -9.39
N LYS A 740 -25.87 1.08 -10.24
CA LYS A 740 -26.31 0.32 -11.41
C LYS A 740 -25.72 -1.09 -11.33
N THR A 741 -26.43 -2.07 -11.85
CA THR A 741 -25.85 -3.41 -12.02
C THR A 741 -25.75 -3.72 -13.51
N ASN A 742 -24.73 -4.51 -13.88
CA ASN A 742 -24.68 -5.19 -15.17
C ASN A 742 -24.96 -6.66 -14.91
N ASP A 743 -26.08 -7.14 -15.44
CA ASP A 743 -26.57 -8.50 -15.26
C ASP A 743 -26.42 -9.29 -16.56
N ASP A 744 -25.61 -10.34 -16.50
CA ASP A 744 -25.32 -11.19 -17.66
C ASP A 744 -26.52 -12.06 -18.06
N ALA A 745 -27.42 -12.43 -17.11
CA ALA A 745 -28.63 -13.19 -17.40
C ALA A 745 -29.63 -12.36 -18.23
N LEU A 746 -29.82 -11.08 -17.90
CA LEU A 746 -30.64 -10.17 -18.70
C LEU A 746 -30.08 -10.02 -20.13
N ALA A 747 -28.76 -9.89 -20.25
CA ALA A 747 -28.12 -9.80 -21.57
C ALA A 747 -28.31 -11.09 -22.37
N ALA A 748 -28.19 -12.27 -21.74
CA ALA A 748 -28.40 -13.57 -22.36
C ALA A 748 -29.86 -13.76 -22.86
N ALA A 749 -30.82 -13.17 -22.18
CA ALA A 749 -32.23 -13.12 -22.57
C ALA A 749 -32.51 -12.10 -23.70
N GLY A 750 -31.50 -11.35 -24.15
CA GLY A 750 -31.62 -10.29 -25.17
C GLY A 750 -32.15 -8.95 -24.63
N ASN A 751 -32.16 -8.76 -23.32
CA ASN A 751 -32.58 -7.54 -22.65
C ASN A 751 -31.40 -6.60 -22.39
N ASN A 752 -31.69 -5.38 -21.94
CA ASN A 752 -30.63 -4.48 -21.44
C ASN A 752 -30.00 -5.05 -20.16
N SER A 753 -28.69 -5.29 -20.19
CA SER A 753 -27.95 -5.79 -19.03
C SER A 753 -27.82 -4.80 -17.89
N LEU A 754 -28.01 -3.49 -18.16
CA LEU A 754 -27.86 -2.44 -17.15
C LEU A 754 -29.19 -2.16 -16.47
N THR A 755 -29.27 -2.40 -15.18
CA THR A 755 -30.39 -2.05 -14.31
C THR A 755 -29.96 -0.89 -13.40
N ASP A 756 -30.77 0.15 -13.29
CA ASP A 756 -30.52 1.32 -12.45
C ASP A 756 -31.33 1.17 -11.15
N PHE A 757 -30.66 0.91 -10.04
CA PHE A 757 -31.24 0.84 -8.69
C PHE A 757 -31.36 2.22 -8.02
N GLY A 758 -30.95 3.29 -8.70
CA GLY A 758 -31.11 4.65 -8.21
C GLY A 758 -30.13 5.01 -7.10
N THR A 759 -30.64 5.63 -6.05
CA THR A 759 -29.83 6.18 -4.95
C THR A 759 -29.40 5.08 -3.98
N VAL A 760 -28.11 5.08 -3.63
CA VAL A 760 -27.57 4.32 -2.50
C VAL A 760 -27.50 5.23 -1.28
N TYR A 761 -28.27 4.95 -0.26
CA TYR A 761 -28.41 5.77 0.96
C TYR A 761 -27.29 5.49 1.95
N ILE A 762 -26.09 6.00 1.64
CA ILE A 762 -24.85 5.75 2.41
C ILE A 762 -24.29 7.00 3.10
N LYS A 763 -24.94 8.13 2.97
CA LYS A 763 -24.50 9.36 3.63
C LYS A 763 -24.35 9.15 5.14
N ASN A 764 -23.19 9.55 5.69
CA ASN A 764 -22.77 9.38 7.09
C ASN A 764 -22.43 7.93 7.51
N TYR A 765 -22.46 6.95 6.62
CA TYR A 765 -21.87 5.65 6.90
C TYR A 765 -20.34 5.81 7.00
N HIS A 766 -19.72 4.98 7.86
CA HIS A 766 -18.29 4.98 8.05
C HIS A 766 -17.59 4.19 6.96
N GLN A 767 -16.43 4.68 6.51
CA GLN A 767 -15.55 3.92 5.65
C GLN A 767 -14.98 2.73 6.44
N ALA A 768 -14.98 1.57 5.82
CA ALA A 768 -14.68 0.29 6.46
C ALA A 768 -13.20 -0.11 6.36
N GLY A 769 -12.85 -1.23 7.03
CA GLY A 769 -11.58 -1.93 6.86
C GLY A 769 -10.38 -1.29 7.55
N MET A 770 -10.59 -0.33 8.45
CA MET A 770 -9.52 0.33 9.19
C MET A 770 -10.01 0.93 10.51
N PRO A 771 -9.17 0.98 11.56
CA PRO A 771 -9.47 1.75 12.76
C PRO A 771 -9.38 3.25 12.48
N GLN A 772 -10.41 4.00 12.90
CA GLN A 772 -10.46 5.47 12.78
C GLN A 772 -9.85 6.18 14.01
N THR A 773 -9.54 5.42 15.05
CA THR A 773 -8.84 5.89 16.25
C THR A 773 -7.71 4.94 16.56
N ALA A 774 -6.52 5.48 16.76
CA ALA A 774 -5.35 4.72 17.16
C ALA A 774 -4.49 5.54 18.12
N ALA A 775 -3.95 4.89 19.15
CA ALA A 775 -2.99 5.52 20.06
C ALA A 775 -1.87 4.53 20.39
N SER A 776 -0.66 5.03 20.54
CA SER A 776 0.52 4.26 20.91
C SER A 776 1.32 5.01 21.96
N PHE A 777 1.79 4.30 22.98
CA PHE A 777 2.75 4.81 23.93
C PHE A 777 3.90 3.80 24.06
N GLY A 778 5.13 4.25 23.91
CA GLY A 778 6.31 3.42 23.96
C GLY A 778 7.38 3.98 24.89
N LEU A 779 8.12 3.09 25.53
CA LEU A 779 9.34 3.36 26.27
C LEU A 779 10.46 2.49 25.72
N GLU A 780 11.62 3.10 25.55
CA GLU A 780 12.82 2.42 25.06
C GLU A 780 14.02 2.80 25.95
N TYR A 781 14.76 1.81 26.39
CA TYR A 781 16.05 1.95 27.03
C TYR A 781 17.15 1.54 26.06
N ARG A 782 18.17 2.39 25.87
CA ARG A 782 19.37 2.12 25.08
C ARG A 782 20.60 2.25 25.95
N ASP A 783 21.35 1.16 26.03
CA ASP A 783 22.58 1.09 26.79
C ASP A 783 23.78 1.51 25.92
N PRO A 784 24.78 2.23 26.50
CA PRO A 784 26.01 2.58 25.78
C PRO A 784 26.81 1.38 25.23
N ASN A 785 26.55 0.16 25.75
CA ASN A 785 27.15 -1.09 25.25
C ASN A 785 26.36 -1.72 24.10
N PHE A 786 25.56 -0.93 23.36
CA PHE A 786 24.84 -1.32 22.15
C PHE A 786 23.79 -2.44 22.34
N TRP A 787 23.14 -2.50 23.50
CA TRP A 787 21.92 -3.25 23.67
C TRP A 787 20.75 -2.32 24.01
N TRP A 788 19.56 -2.75 23.70
CA TRP A 788 18.38 -1.97 23.96
C TRP A 788 17.16 -2.86 24.18
N ILE A 789 16.19 -2.34 24.89
CA ILE A 789 14.90 -2.96 25.10
C ILE A 789 13.83 -1.88 25.04
N GLY A 790 12.69 -2.22 24.45
CA GLY A 790 11.54 -1.34 24.33
C GLY A 790 10.24 -2.09 24.55
N ALA A 791 9.24 -1.37 24.97
CA ALA A 791 7.86 -1.83 25.05
C ALA A 791 6.93 -0.75 24.53
N ASN A 792 5.87 -1.13 23.85
CA ASN A 792 4.81 -0.21 23.46
C ASN A 792 3.43 -0.83 23.72
N VAL A 793 2.48 0.05 24.03
CA VAL A 793 1.06 -0.26 24.20
C VAL A 793 0.30 0.47 23.13
N ASN A 794 -0.57 -0.22 22.42
CA ASN A 794 -1.32 0.30 21.26
C ASN A 794 -2.81 0.07 21.48
N TYR A 795 -3.59 1.13 21.42
CA TYR A 795 -5.05 1.10 21.49
C TYR A 795 -5.62 1.44 20.11
N LEU A 796 -6.56 0.61 19.62
CA LEU A 796 -7.24 0.80 18.33
C LEU A 796 -8.74 0.65 18.51
N ALA A 797 -9.49 1.50 17.83
CA ALA A 797 -10.95 1.57 17.95
C ALA A 797 -11.61 2.17 16.72
N ASN A 798 -12.94 2.10 16.68
CA ASN A 798 -13.78 2.67 15.65
C ASN A 798 -13.49 2.09 14.26
N SER A 799 -13.40 0.76 14.18
CA SER A 799 -13.42 0.01 12.94
C SER A 799 -14.83 -0.47 12.63
N TYR A 800 -15.18 -0.52 11.36
CA TYR A 800 -16.52 -0.85 10.89
C TYR A 800 -16.48 -1.92 9.80
N VAL A 801 -17.57 -2.69 9.69
CA VAL A 801 -17.80 -3.65 8.60
C VAL A 801 -18.07 -2.88 7.31
N ASP A 802 -17.57 -3.40 6.20
CA ASP A 802 -17.93 -2.94 4.87
C ASP A 802 -19.36 -3.33 4.55
N PHE A 803 -20.17 -2.39 4.14
CA PHE A 803 -21.61 -2.62 3.95
C PHE A 803 -21.91 -2.97 2.49
N ALA A 804 -22.95 -3.75 2.25
CA ALA A 804 -23.44 -4.07 0.93
C ALA A 804 -24.27 -2.91 0.37
N ASN A 805 -23.84 -2.32 -0.76
CA ASN A 805 -24.52 -1.13 -1.33
C ASN A 805 -25.96 -1.42 -1.78
N ILE A 806 -26.20 -2.61 -2.39
CA ILE A 806 -27.53 -2.97 -2.88
C ILE A 806 -28.60 -2.96 -1.77
N LEU A 807 -28.23 -3.31 -0.52
CA LEU A 807 -29.13 -3.27 0.63
C LEU A 807 -29.51 -1.83 1.03
N ARG A 808 -28.80 -0.81 0.54
CA ARG A 808 -29.04 0.61 0.83
C ARG A 808 -29.72 1.34 -0.33
N THR A 809 -30.43 0.59 -1.18
CA THR A 809 -31.26 1.14 -2.27
C THR A 809 -32.76 1.00 -1.94
N ASP A 810 -33.60 1.64 -2.71
CA ASP A 810 -35.07 1.51 -2.56
C ASP A 810 -35.55 0.06 -2.77
N ASN A 811 -34.85 -0.72 -3.60
CA ASN A 811 -35.13 -2.14 -3.82
C ASN A 811 -35.14 -2.96 -2.52
N PHE A 812 -34.39 -2.55 -1.51
CA PHE A 812 -34.38 -3.27 -0.23
C PHE A 812 -35.72 -3.18 0.51
N SER A 813 -36.39 -2.06 0.46
CA SER A 813 -37.62 -1.77 1.24
C SER A 813 -38.90 -1.77 0.40
N ILE A 814 -38.79 -1.62 -0.93
CA ILE A 814 -39.92 -1.50 -1.85
C ILE A 814 -40.02 -2.78 -2.71
N ASP A 815 -41.19 -3.37 -2.73
CA ASP A 815 -41.52 -4.47 -3.63
C ASP A 815 -41.62 -3.95 -5.08
N SER A 816 -40.75 -4.40 -5.96
CA SER A 816 -40.71 -3.96 -7.35
C SER A 816 -41.97 -4.29 -8.15
N ALA A 817 -42.68 -5.35 -7.75
CA ALA A 817 -43.91 -5.77 -8.42
C ALA A 817 -45.13 -4.90 -8.10
N THR A 818 -45.18 -4.33 -6.90
CA THR A 818 -46.32 -3.52 -6.44
C THR A 818 -46.00 -2.02 -6.35
N GLY A 819 -44.73 -1.67 -6.19
CA GLY A 819 -44.28 -0.33 -5.89
C GLY A 819 -44.53 0.13 -4.44
N ASP A 820 -45.01 -0.76 -3.58
CA ASP A 820 -45.30 -0.48 -2.17
C ASP A 820 -44.14 -1.01 -1.28
N ASN A 821 -44.06 -0.48 -0.06
CA ASN A 821 -43.08 -1.02 0.91
C ASN A 821 -43.46 -2.46 1.30
N TYR A 822 -42.45 -3.30 1.46
CA TYR A 822 -42.63 -4.62 2.04
C TYR A 822 -43.27 -4.53 3.43
N ALA A 823 -44.08 -5.53 3.80
CA ALA A 823 -44.73 -5.57 5.10
C ALA A 823 -43.70 -5.49 6.24
N GLY A 824 -43.83 -4.50 7.10
CA GLY A 824 -42.90 -4.26 8.21
C GLY A 824 -41.66 -3.45 7.87
N ALA A 825 -41.41 -3.11 6.61
CA ALA A 825 -40.27 -2.27 6.18
C ALA A 825 -40.55 -0.78 6.47
N THR A 826 -40.66 -0.43 7.75
CA THR A 826 -40.72 0.98 8.17
C THR A 826 -39.32 1.60 8.19
N PRO A 827 -39.17 2.95 8.09
CA PRO A 827 -37.87 3.59 8.20
C PRO A 827 -37.09 3.23 9.47
N GLU A 828 -37.80 2.91 10.57
CA GLU A 828 -37.19 2.50 11.83
C GLU A 828 -36.65 1.08 11.78
N THR A 829 -37.42 0.13 11.23
CA THR A 829 -37.01 -1.27 11.11
C THR A 829 -35.90 -1.43 10.08
N VAL A 830 -35.96 -0.73 8.96
CA VAL A 830 -34.90 -0.71 7.93
C VAL A 830 -33.60 -0.16 8.52
N ARG A 831 -33.65 0.97 9.25
CA ARG A 831 -32.44 1.51 9.90
C ARG A 831 -31.88 0.57 10.98
N ALA A 832 -32.71 -0.17 11.67
CA ALA A 832 -32.26 -1.11 12.70
C ALA A 832 -31.54 -2.31 12.09
N ILE A 833 -32.12 -2.90 11.04
CA ILE A 833 -31.56 -4.10 10.37
C ILE A 833 -30.31 -3.78 9.57
N LEU A 834 -30.23 -2.57 8.96
CA LEU A 834 -29.09 -2.11 8.17
C LEU A 834 -28.06 -1.29 8.98
N LYS A 835 -28.14 -1.31 10.31
CA LYS A 835 -27.17 -0.61 11.14
C LYS A 835 -25.77 -1.17 10.88
N GLN A 836 -24.85 -0.30 10.46
CA GLN A 836 -23.46 -0.71 10.22
C GLN A 836 -22.82 -1.28 11.50
N GLU A 837 -22.29 -2.49 11.40
CA GLU A 837 -21.59 -3.15 12.50
C GLU A 837 -20.29 -2.42 12.82
N LYS A 838 -20.06 -2.16 14.10
CA LYS A 838 -18.83 -1.59 14.64
C LYS A 838 -18.08 -2.67 15.41
N PHE A 839 -16.79 -2.84 15.13
CA PHE A 839 -15.96 -3.78 15.86
C PHE A 839 -15.57 -3.27 17.25
N ASP A 840 -15.32 -4.21 18.15
CA ASP A 840 -14.79 -3.90 19.47
C ASP A 840 -13.42 -3.25 19.40
N SER A 841 -13.15 -2.35 20.33
CA SER A 841 -11.81 -1.79 20.52
C SER A 841 -10.89 -2.79 21.19
N PHE A 842 -9.61 -2.72 20.91
CA PHE A 842 -8.62 -3.62 21.46
C PHE A 842 -7.31 -2.91 21.81
N THR A 843 -6.55 -3.56 22.71
CA THR A 843 -5.25 -3.06 23.15
C THR A 843 -4.19 -4.14 22.93
N LEU A 844 -3.10 -3.79 22.24
CA LEU A 844 -1.99 -4.67 21.96
C LEU A 844 -0.73 -4.19 22.69
N VAL A 845 0.01 -5.09 23.31
CA VAL A 845 1.31 -4.83 23.92
C VAL A 845 2.39 -5.53 23.13
N ASN A 846 3.44 -4.79 22.76
CA ASN A 846 4.58 -5.33 22.03
C ASN A 846 5.87 -5.10 22.82
N LEU A 847 6.77 -6.06 22.76
CA LEU A 847 8.11 -5.99 23.33
C LEU A 847 9.13 -6.11 22.21
N THR A 848 10.19 -5.32 22.30
CA THR A 848 11.28 -5.30 21.33
C THR A 848 12.62 -5.22 22.02
N GLY A 849 13.66 -5.72 21.40
CA GLY A 849 15.00 -5.58 21.94
C GLY A 849 16.07 -6.13 21.02
N GLY A 850 17.31 -5.76 21.30
CA GLY A 850 18.42 -6.21 20.48
C GLY A 850 19.78 -5.88 21.04
N LYS A 851 20.80 -6.46 20.43
CA LYS A 851 22.19 -6.20 20.77
C LYS A 851 23.09 -6.29 19.55
N SER A 852 24.08 -5.41 19.51
CA SER A 852 25.13 -5.43 18.49
C SER A 852 26.50 -5.51 19.13
N TRP A 853 27.42 -6.17 18.45
CA TRP A 853 28.82 -6.30 18.84
C TRP A 853 29.70 -5.85 17.69
N ARG A 854 30.78 -5.16 18.01
CA ARG A 854 31.88 -4.93 17.07
C ARG A 854 32.83 -6.10 17.13
N ILE A 855 33.00 -6.83 16.02
CA ILE A 855 33.92 -8.00 15.97
C ILE A 855 35.35 -7.52 15.72
N SER A 856 35.54 -6.52 14.92
CA SER A 856 36.86 -5.94 14.62
C SER A 856 36.86 -4.43 14.74
N LYS A 857 37.81 -3.90 15.50
CA LYS A 857 38.00 -2.44 15.62
C LYS A 857 38.64 -1.86 14.35
N ALA A 858 39.48 -2.63 13.65
CA ALA A 858 40.17 -2.20 12.45
C ALA A 858 39.24 -2.15 11.25
N ASN A 859 38.41 -3.19 11.03
CA ASN A 859 37.54 -3.32 9.88
C ASN A 859 36.09 -2.91 10.18
N ARG A 860 35.78 -2.54 11.45
CA ARG A 860 34.45 -2.12 11.91
C ARG A 860 33.33 -3.13 11.62
N ASN A 861 33.68 -4.41 11.51
CA ASN A 861 32.71 -5.47 11.31
C ASN A 861 31.80 -5.58 12.52
N THR A 862 30.50 -5.76 12.27
CA THR A 862 29.50 -5.85 13.33
C THR A 862 28.65 -7.10 13.16
N VAL A 863 28.30 -7.73 14.27
CA VAL A 863 27.28 -8.75 14.35
C VAL A 863 26.21 -8.27 15.30
N GLY A 864 24.96 -8.59 15.03
CA GLY A 864 23.88 -8.22 15.91
C GLY A 864 22.66 -9.09 15.75
N PHE A 865 21.77 -8.94 16.71
CA PHE A 865 20.43 -9.51 16.62
C PHE A 865 19.41 -8.50 17.08
N PHE A 866 18.20 -8.71 16.58
CA PHE A 866 17.01 -8.01 16.97
C PHE A 866 15.88 -9.02 17.17
N ALA A 867 15.04 -8.80 18.18
CA ALA A 867 13.89 -9.63 18.45
C ALA A 867 12.68 -8.75 18.82
N SER A 868 11.49 -9.15 18.40
CA SER A 868 10.23 -8.59 18.86
C SER A 868 9.22 -9.69 19.16
N VAL A 869 8.36 -9.40 20.12
CA VAL A 869 7.14 -10.16 20.40
C VAL A 869 5.99 -9.17 20.32
N ASN A 870 5.10 -9.38 19.36
CA ASN A 870 3.93 -8.53 19.17
C ASN A 870 2.70 -9.23 19.74
N ASN A 871 1.74 -8.42 20.22
CA ASN A 871 0.53 -8.92 20.84
C ASN A 871 0.83 -9.94 21.95
N VAL A 872 1.62 -9.54 22.94
CA VAL A 872 2.15 -10.42 24.02
C VAL A 872 1.03 -11.18 24.73
N PHE A 873 -0.15 -10.58 24.86
CA PHE A 873 -1.29 -11.18 25.55
C PHE A 873 -2.19 -12.04 24.67
N ASP A 874 -1.82 -12.22 23.39
CA ASP A 874 -2.56 -13.05 22.44
C ASP A 874 -4.03 -12.60 22.23
N ILE A 875 -4.26 -11.30 22.21
CA ILE A 875 -5.58 -10.71 22.03
C ILE A 875 -6.08 -11.04 20.61
N GLN A 876 -7.30 -11.57 20.53
CA GLN A 876 -8.01 -11.78 19.27
C GLN A 876 -8.78 -10.52 18.89
N TYR A 877 -8.66 -10.09 17.63
CA TYR A 877 -9.34 -8.87 17.16
C TYR A 877 -9.65 -8.97 15.68
N LYS A 878 -10.78 -8.36 15.29
CA LYS A 878 -11.19 -8.23 13.89
C LYS A 878 -10.44 -7.07 13.24
N THR A 879 -9.88 -7.30 12.06
CA THR A 879 -9.17 -6.26 11.25
C THR A 879 -10.04 -5.72 10.13
N GLY A 880 -11.11 -6.42 9.75
CA GLY A 880 -12.04 -6.05 8.71
C GLY A 880 -13.14 -7.08 8.59
N GLY A 881 -14.05 -6.81 7.68
CA GLY A 881 -15.15 -7.69 7.34
C GLY A 881 -16.10 -7.00 6.39
N PHE A 882 -16.99 -7.76 5.78
CA PHE A 882 -17.96 -7.25 4.83
C PHE A 882 -19.31 -7.95 4.97
N GLU A 883 -20.39 -7.22 4.76
CA GLU A 883 -21.73 -7.77 4.61
C GLU A 883 -21.85 -8.54 3.30
N GLN A 884 -22.65 -9.59 3.29
CA GLN A 884 -22.95 -10.31 2.07
C GLN A 884 -24.19 -9.72 1.39
N SER A 885 -24.13 -9.48 0.09
CA SER A 885 -25.21 -8.88 -0.71
C SER A 885 -26.31 -9.87 -1.13
N ARG A 886 -26.24 -11.14 -0.69
CA ARG A 886 -27.08 -12.21 -1.22
C ARG A 886 -28.57 -12.01 -0.92
N LYS A 887 -28.94 -11.56 0.25
CA LYS A 887 -30.32 -11.26 0.65
C LYS A 887 -30.63 -9.79 0.41
N ALA A 888 -31.04 -9.46 -0.80
CA ALA A 888 -31.14 -8.08 -1.27
C ALA A 888 -32.45 -7.37 -0.91
N THR A 889 -33.43 -8.07 -0.33
CA THR A 889 -34.73 -7.51 0.08
C THR A 889 -34.90 -7.55 1.60
N PHE A 890 -35.75 -6.68 2.13
CA PHE A 890 -36.07 -6.61 3.56
C PHE A 890 -36.63 -7.93 4.12
N PRO A 891 -37.63 -8.58 3.51
CA PRO A 891 -38.17 -9.83 4.04
C PRO A 891 -37.15 -10.97 4.03
N ASP A 892 -36.30 -11.05 3.01
CA ASP A 892 -35.29 -12.10 2.91
C ASP A 892 -34.21 -11.96 3.96
N LEU A 893 -33.69 -10.71 4.16
CA LEU A 893 -32.70 -10.44 5.19
C LEU A 893 -33.30 -10.63 6.60
N GLN A 894 -34.55 -10.21 6.82
CA GLN A 894 -35.25 -10.41 8.09
C GLN A 894 -35.42 -11.90 8.39
N ALA A 895 -35.81 -12.68 7.41
CA ALA A 895 -35.95 -14.14 7.53
C ALA A 895 -34.61 -14.81 7.86
N ASP A 896 -33.52 -14.43 7.17
CA ASP A 896 -32.19 -14.98 7.41
C ASP A 896 -31.67 -14.66 8.83
N GLN A 897 -32.06 -13.52 9.40
CA GLN A 897 -31.65 -13.12 10.74
C GLN A 897 -32.58 -13.62 11.86
N ALA A 898 -33.77 -14.15 11.53
CA ALA A 898 -34.81 -14.45 12.49
C ALA A 898 -34.40 -15.49 13.57
N ASN A 899 -33.51 -16.41 13.26
CA ASN A 899 -33.03 -17.46 14.15
C ASN A 899 -31.72 -17.10 14.90
N GLY A 900 -31.29 -15.84 14.83
CA GLY A 900 -30.11 -15.35 15.53
C GLY A 900 -28.75 -15.69 14.91
N THR A 901 -28.67 -16.70 14.02
CA THR A 901 -27.47 -17.04 13.29
C THR A 901 -27.80 -17.04 11.79
N PRO A 902 -27.51 -15.93 11.08
CA PRO A 902 -27.83 -15.82 9.68
C PRO A 902 -26.95 -16.73 8.82
N SER A 903 -27.53 -17.33 7.77
CA SER A 903 -26.78 -18.12 6.78
C SER A 903 -25.84 -17.24 5.95
N PHE A 904 -26.24 -15.99 5.74
CA PHE A 904 -25.45 -14.99 4.99
C PHE A 904 -24.99 -13.81 5.87
N GLY A 905 -24.61 -14.11 7.11
CA GLY A 905 -24.02 -13.13 8.01
C GLY A 905 -22.69 -12.55 7.47
N SER A 906 -22.27 -11.42 8.04
CA SER A 906 -21.00 -10.79 7.66
C SER A 906 -19.84 -11.77 7.77
N LYS A 907 -18.89 -11.66 6.83
CA LYS A 907 -17.61 -12.38 6.88
C LYS A 907 -16.53 -11.50 7.45
N TYR A 908 -15.63 -12.07 8.24
CA TYR A 908 -14.64 -11.35 9.02
C TYR A 908 -13.22 -11.79 8.72
N PHE A 909 -12.29 -10.83 8.82
CA PHE A 909 -10.85 -11.06 8.88
C PHE A 909 -10.36 -10.78 10.29
N TYR A 910 -9.48 -11.64 10.80
CA TYR A 910 -8.84 -11.48 12.10
C TYR A 910 -7.38 -11.07 11.94
N GLY A 911 -6.90 -10.31 12.92
CA GLY A 911 -5.48 -10.00 13.05
C GLY A 911 -4.68 -11.18 13.58
N TYR A 912 -3.37 -11.06 13.51
CA TYR A 912 -2.50 -12.05 14.13
C TYR A 912 -2.63 -11.99 15.65
N GLY A 913 -2.69 -13.16 16.31
CA GLY A 913 -2.50 -13.27 17.74
C GLY A 913 -1.05 -12.95 18.11
N ARG A 914 -0.49 -13.68 19.09
CA ARG A 914 0.91 -13.49 19.47
C ARG A 914 1.85 -13.88 18.33
N THR A 915 2.68 -12.93 17.90
CA THR A 915 3.70 -13.16 16.89
C THR A 915 5.08 -12.80 17.42
N PHE A 916 6.09 -13.42 16.83
CA PHE A 916 7.48 -13.07 17.08
C PHE A 916 8.22 -12.78 15.79
N PHE A 917 9.27 -12.00 15.89
CA PHE A 917 10.24 -11.79 14.85
C PHE A 917 11.64 -11.76 15.46
N VAL A 918 12.58 -12.51 14.86
CA VAL A 918 13.99 -12.50 15.26
C VAL A 918 14.82 -12.32 14.01
N ASN A 919 15.82 -11.45 14.07
CA ASN A 919 16.74 -11.21 12.96
C ASN A 919 18.17 -11.18 13.46
N PHE A 920 19.03 -11.96 12.85
CA PHE A 920 20.48 -11.95 13.04
C PHE A 920 21.13 -11.33 11.81
N TYR A 921 22.19 -10.53 12.02
CA TYR A 921 22.91 -9.95 10.91
C TYR A 921 24.40 -9.84 11.19
N ILE A 922 25.18 -9.84 10.13
CA ILE A 922 26.59 -9.55 10.13
C ILE A 922 26.92 -8.58 9.00
N ASN A 923 27.69 -7.54 9.33
CA ASN A 923 28.21 -6.55 8.37
C ASN A 923 29.73 -6.66 8.32
N PHE A 924 30.28 -6.61 7.10
CA PHE A 924 31.74 -6.70 6.87
C PHE A 924 32.27 -5.43 6.22
#